data_dea8ee3402da0e6061a5482d255ae9f3
#
_entry.id   dea8ee3402da0e6061a5482d255ae9f3
#
_cell.length_a   1.000
_cell.length_b   1.000
_cell.length_c   1.000
_cell.angle_alpha   90.00
_cell.angle_beta   90.00
_cell.angle_gamma   90.00
#
_symmetry.space_group_name_H-M   'P 1'
#
loop_
_entity.id
_entity.type
_entity.pdbx_description
1 polymer ?
#
loop_
_entity_poly.entity_id
_entity_poly.type
_entity_poly.pdbx_seq_one_letter_code
_entity_poly.pdbx_strand_id
1 'polypeptide(L)'
;MAYKYLVIVESPTKAKTIEKYLGRNYKVVASKGHLRDLPKSRMAVDFENDYQPDYISIRGKGPLIKELKKYAKGAEKIFLASDPDREGEAIAWHLAYLLGLDPNDNIRVVYNEVTKTAVKEAIKNPRPINLDLVSSQTARRVLDRIVGYSISPILWKKVKKGLSAGRVQSVALKLIINREEEINGFVPEESWTLDGTFQKDKKVFEAAFYGLNDGKKLKLLNEEQAKNTLAKLSGNEFMVADVEKKQQKRNPAPPFTTSSLQQDAANKLNFRTRKTMMVAQQLYEGIPLGKEGSVGLITYMRTDSTRVADSAVSETYAFILDEYGKEYARTKAPVKKAAAASQDAHEAIRPSSVLRKPVDIEQYLTKDQFKLYQLIWSRFVASQMQPAIFDTMRVTLANQDLIFRANGSKENFAGFRKVYQDNKSKDNMLPDLVVGDTVYSKDIIPNQHFTQPPARYSEATLIKALEENGVGRPSTYSPTIETIQRRYYVKLVAKRFEPTELGTIVHGLVDTYFPRIVDVSFTAEMEKDLDAIEEGKLEWVKVIDAFYRPFEKHLSIAEAEMEKIEIKDEPAGFDCELCGNPMVIKIGKFGKFYACSNFPDCRNTKAIVKKINVKCPLCKEGEVIERKSKKNRIFFGCERYPDCEFVSWDKPIGRDCPKCEKYLVQKKVRGGQQVKCSSCDYEEEVQK
;
A
#
# COMPACT_ATOMS: atom_id res chain seq x y z
N MET A 1 45.20 9.14 1.86
CA MET A 1 45.21 8.90 3.30
C MET A 1 44.75 7.48 3.54
N ALA A 2 45.50 6.67 4.26
CA ALA A 2 45.12 5.29 4.53
C ALA A 2 44.02 5.28 5.62
N TYR A 3 42.83 4.76 5.30
CA TYR A 3 41.81 4.41 6.27
C TYR A 3 42.17 3.07 6.92
N LYS A 4 41.74 2.86 8.18
CA LYS A 4 41.96 1.60 8.89
C LYS A 4 40.80 0.62 8.66
N TYR A 5 39.57 1.14 8.54
CA TYR A 5 38.35 0.36 8.52
C TYR A 5 37.56 0.61 7.25
N LEU A 6 37.07 -0.47 6.66
CA LEU A 6 36.11 -0.42 5.53
C LEU A 6 34.73 -0.77 6.02
N VAL A 7 33.72 0.07 5.72
CA VAL A 7 32.30 -0.22 5.99
C VAL A 7 31.59 -0.32 4.66
N ILE A 8 30.90 -1.43 4.41
CA ILE A 8 30.13 -1.64 3.18
C ILE A 8 28.65 -1.60 3.52
N VAL A 9 27.93 -0.68 2.92
CA VAL A 9 26.47 -0.48 3.06
C VAL A 9 25.75 -0.72 1.74
N GLU A 10 24.41 -0.72 1.72
CA GLU A 10 23.67 -1.01 0.49
C GLU A 10 23.59 0.18 -0.47
N SER A 11 23.41 1.39 0.05
CA SER A 11 23.11 2.55 -0.79
C SER A 11 24.17 3.64 -0.72
N PRO A 12 24.40 4.40 -1.81
CA PRO A 12 25.30 5.55 -1.82
C PRO A 12 24.89 6.66 -0.84
N THR A 13 23.60 6.82 -0.58
CA THR A 13 23.08 7.81 0.39
C THR A 13 23.53 7.45 1.80
N LYS A 14 23.32 6.18 2.21
CA LYS A 14 23.81 5.68 3.51
C LYS A 14 25.32 5.82 3.64
N ALA A 15 26.06 5.49 2.57
CA ALA A 15 27.52 5.60 2.60
C ALA A 15 27.96 7.02 2.95
N LYS A 16 27.40 8.03 2.29
CA LYS A 16 27.71 9.44 2.56
C LYS A 16 27.33 9.89 3.98
N THR A 17 26.19 9.41 4.48
CA THR A 17 25.70 9.73 5.81
C THR A 17 26.60 9.12 6.88
N ILE A 18 26.89 7.82 6.78
CA ILE A 18 27.63 7.06 7.77
C ILE A 18 29.12 7.44 7.79
N GLU A 19 29.72 7.73 6.63
CA GLU A 19 31.12 8.17 6.54
C GLU A 19 31.38 9.43 7.39
N LYS A 20 30.43 10.39 7.37
CA LYS A 20 30.49 11.59 8.20
C LYS A 20 30.38 11.29 9.70
N TYR A 21 29.65 10.25 10.09
CA TYR A 21 29.52 9.89 11.50
C TYR A 21 30.75 9.21 12.08
N LEU A 22 31.46 8.41 11.27
CA LEU A 22 32.55 7.56 11.70
C LEU A 22 33.91 8.26 11.64
N GLY A 23 34.08 9.24 10.77
CA GLY A 23 35.30 10.04 10.68
C GLY A 23 36.43 9.41 9.83
N ARG A 24 37.64 10.00 9.88
CA ARG A 24 38.73 9.79 8.90
C ARG A 24 39.30 8.37 8.84
N ASN A 25 39.20 7.60 9.92
CA ASN A 25 39.70 6.23 9.96
C ASN A 25 38.85 5.22 9.22
N TYR A 26 37.65 5.63 8.80
CA TYR A 26 36.68 4.79 8.14
C TYR A 26 36.48 5.21 6.68
N LYS A 27 36.55 4.24 5.78
CA LYS A 27 36.07 4.36 4.40
C LYS A 27 34.70 3.69 4.29
N VAL A 28 33.67 4.42 3.84
CA VAL A 28 32.33 3.86 3.68
C VAL A 28 32.01 3.81 2.20
N VAL A 29 31.61 2.63 1.72
CA VAL A 29 31.29 2.39 0.30
C VAL A 29 29.95 1.67 0.17
N ALA A 30 29.34 1.73 -1.02
CA ALA A 30 28.06 1.11 -1.27
C ALA A 30 28.15 -0.08 -2.23
N SER A 31 27.51 -1.20 -1.89
CA SER A 31 27.33 -2.36 -2.77
C SER A 31 26.30 -2.11 -3.89
N LYS A 32 25.46 -1.10 -3.72
CA LYS A 32 24.33 -0.78 -4.62
C LYS A 32 23.40 -1.99 -4.81
N GLY A 33 23.05 -2.65 -3.71
CA GLY A 33 22.22 -3.85 -3.65
C GLY A 33 23.02 -5.14 -3.85
N HIS A 34 22.35 -6.22 -4.27
CA HIS A 34 22.99 -7.52 -4.51
C HIS A 34 24.10 -7.48 -5.55
N LEU A 35 25.16 -8.23 -5.30
CA LEU A 35 26.29 -8.43 -6.23
C LEU A 35 26.29 -9.83 -6.85
N ARG A 36 25.67 -10.81 -6.20
CA ARG A 36 25.45 -12.18 -6.69
C ARG A 36 23.96 -12.48 -6.69
N ASP A 37 23.51 -13.25 -7.67
CA ASP A 37 22.15 -13.76 -7.77
C ASP A 37 22.13 -14.99 -8.68
N LEU A 38 20.99 -15.71 -8.75
CA LEU A 38 20.77 -16.77 -9.71
C LEU A 38 20.73 -16.21 -11.14
N PRO A 39 21.34 -16.88 -12.14
CA PRO A 39 21.29 -16.46 -13.53
C PRO A 39 19.85 -16.38 -14.04
N LYS A 40 19.59 -15.40 -14.92
CA LYS A 40 18.23 -15.19 -15.49
C LYS A 40 17.89 -16.15 -16.64
N SER A 41 18.86 -16.89 -17.15
CA SER A 41 18.70 -17.72 -18.35
C SER A 41 18.34 -19.18 -18.07
N ARG A 42 18.47 -19.64 -16.82
CA ARG A 42 18.27 -21.05 -16.44
C ARG A 42 17.74 -21.17 -15.01
N MET A 43 17.30 -22.36 -14.64
CA MET A 43 16.80 -22.70 -13.31
C MET A 43 17.83 -22.40 -12.22
N ALA A 44 19.04 -22.92 -12.37
CA ALA A 44 20.16 -22.70 -11.45
C ALA A 44 19.86 -23.11 -10.00
N VAL A 45 19.09 -24.16 -9.82
CA VAL A 45 18.86 -24.88 -8.58
C VAL A 45 19.20 -26.35 -8.87
N ASP A 46 20.03 -26.93 -8.04
CA ASP A 46 20.46 -28.34 -8.16
C ASP A 46 19.52 -29.22 -7.34
N PHE A 47 18.59 -29.89 -8.02
CA PHE A 47 17.57 -30.74 -7.40
C PHE A 47 18.12 -32.02 -6.80
N GLU A 48 19.28 -32.50 -7.27
CA GLU A 48 19.91 -33.75 -6.81
C GLU A 48 20.86 -33.49 -5.62
N ASN A 49 21.28 -32.22 -5.43
CA ASN A 49 22.21 -31.84 -4.40
C ASN A 49 21.55 -30.80 -3.48
N ASP A 50 20.58 -31.21 -2.66
CA ASP A 50 19.93 -30.43 -1.60
C ASP A 50 19.43 -29.06 -2.08
N TYR A 51 18.94 -28.97 -3.32
CA TYR A 51 18.40 -27.73 -3.91
C TYR A 51 19.40 -26.56 -3.92
N GLN A 52 20.71 -26.84 -3.93
CA GLN A 52 21.75 -25.82 -3.86
C GLN A 52 21.62 -24.80 -5.01
N PRO A 53 21.58 -23.50 -4.69
CA PRO A 53 21.49 -22.45 -5.71
C PRO A 53 22.86 -22.15 -6.31
N ASP A 54 22.94 -22.12 -7.65
CA ASP A 54 24.13 -21.72 -8.38
C ASP A 54 24.16 -20.18 -8.52
N TYR A 55 24.76 -19.50 -7.54
CA TYR A 55 24.92 -18.06 -7.54
C TYR A 55 26.07 -17.59 -8.41
N ILE A 56 25.78 -16.67 -9.33
CA ILE A 56 26.77 -15.98 -10.17
C ILE A 56 26.86 -14.50 -9.85
N SER A 57 27.96 -13.87 -10.19
CA SER A 57 28.06 -12.39 -10.14
C SER A 57 27.07 -11.77 -11.14
N ILE A 58 26.33 -10.79 -10.68
CA ILE A 58 25.31 -10.09 -11.51
C ILE A 58 26.01 -9.37 -12.65
N ARG A 59 25.52 -9.58 -13.89
CA ARG A 59 26.05 -8.91 -15.09
C ARG A 59 26.07 -7.39 -14.92
N GLY A 60 27.22 -6.77 -15.20
CA GLY A 60 27.44 -5.33 -15.04
C GLY A 60 27.95 -4.91 -13.66
N LYS A 61 28.02 -5.79 -12.68
CA LYS A 61 28.56 -5.50 -11.34
C LYS A 61 30.08 -5.75 -11.22
N GLY A 62 30.71 -6.32 -12.24
CA GLY A 62 32.16 -6.62 -12.23
C GLY A 62 33.06 -5.44 -11.85
N PRO A 63 32.88 -4.25 -12.42
CA PRO A 63 33.69 -3.07 -12.03
C PRO A 63 33.54 -2.72 -10.54
N LEU A 64 32.30 -2.75 -10.02
CA LEU A 64 32.05 -2.48 -8.60
C LEU A 64 32.68 -3.54 -7.69
N ILE A 65 32.61 -4.82 -8.06
CA ILE A 65 33.25 -5.90 -7.31
C ILE A 65 34.77 -5.70 -7.27
N LYS A 66 35.40 -5.33 -8.39
CA LYS A 66 36.83 -5.01 -8.43
C LYS A 66 37.21 -3.82 -7.53
N GLU A 67 36.37 -2.78 -7.53
CA GLU A 67 36.52 -1.61 -6.67
C GLU A 67 36.42 -1.99 -5.18
N LEU A 68 35.41 -2.77 -4.78
CA LEU A 68 35.24 -3.24 -3.41
C LEU A 68 36.45 -4.10 -2.97
N LYS A 69 36.93 -5.02 -3.82
CA LYS A 69 38.13 -5.81 -3.55
C LYS A 69 39.38 -4.94 -3.36
N LYS A 70 39.50 -3.85 -4.13
CA LYS A 70 40.62 -2.88 -3.96
C LYS A 70 40.54 -2.19 -2.61
N TYR A 71 39.37 -1.72 -2.19
CA TYR A 71 39.18 -1.13 -0.86
C TYR A 71 39.43 -2.14 0.26
N ALA A 72 38.97 -3.38 0.11
CA ALA A 72 39.14 -4.43 1.11
C ALA A 72 40.60 -4.73 1.39
N LYS A 73 41.46 -4.78 0.35
CA LYS A 73 42.91 -5.02 0.50
C LYS A 73 43.63 -3.92 1.29
N GLY A 74 43.09 -2.71 1.34
CA GLY A 74 43.66 -1.57 2.05
C GLY A 74 43.15 -1.39 3.48
N ALA A 75 42.27 -2.26 3.96
CA ALA A 75 41.64 -2.15 5.27
C ALA A 75 42.18 -3.19 6.25
N GLU A 76 42.41 -2.79 7.50
CA GLU A 76 42.74 -3.70 8.61
C GLU A 76 41.55 -4.54 9.03
N LYS A 77 40.32 -3.97 8.98
CA LYS A 77 39.08 -4.63 9.30
C LYS A 77 37.95 -4.16 8.38
N ILE A 78 37.07 -5.09 8.03
CA ILE A 78 35.91 -4.86 7.15
C ILE A 78 34.64 -5.09 7.93
N PHE A 79 33.68 -4.18 7.78
CA PHE A 79 32.32 -4.26 8.36
C PHE A 79 31.27 -4.29 7.27
N LEU A 80 30.34 -5.22 7.38
CA LEU A 80 29.21 -5.39 6.46
C LEU A 80 27.95 -4.84 7.12
N ALA A 81 27.52 -3.65 6.71
CA ALA A 81 26.48 -2.85 7.35
C ALA A 81 25.25 -2.66 6.45
N SER A 82 24.78 -3.76 5.84
CA SER A 82 23.52 -3.84 5.11
C SER A 82 22.32 -3.77 6.06
N ASP A 83 21.11 -3.61 5.50
CA ASP A 83 19.86 -3.46 6.24
C ASP A 83 19.60 -4.62 7.23
N PRO A 84 18.79 -4.40 8.28
CA PRO A 84 18.58 -5.37 9.36
C PRO A 84 17.59 -6.50 8.99
N ASP A 85 17.26 -6.70 7.74
CA ASP A 85 16.37 -7.78 7.29
C ASP A 85 17.14 -8.95 6.64
N ARG A 86 16.43 -10.06 6.33
CA ARG A 86 17.02 -11.24 5.68
C ARG A 86 17.67 -10.94 4.32
N GLU A 87 17.18 -9.94 3.59
CA GLU A 87 17.80 -9.52 2.32
C GLU A 87 19.15 -8.86 2.59
N GLY A 88 19.25 -7.98 3.61
CA GLY A 88 20.50 -7.37 4.03
C GLY A 88 21.50 -8.40 4.56
N GLU A 89 21.06 -9.43 5.28
CA GLU A 89 21.90 -10.52 5.74
C GLU A 89 22.47 -11.33 4.57
N ALA A 90 21.64 -11.65 3.56
CA ALA A 90 22.10 -12.32 2.34
C ALA A 90 23.09 -11.45 1.54
N ILE A 91 22.88 -10.13 1.47
CA ILE A 91 23.83 -9.20 0.85
C ILE A 91 25.18 -9.25 1.58
N ALA A 92 25.18 -9.24 2.92
CA ALA A 92 26.38 -9.37 3.72
C ALA A 92 27.10 -10.70 3.47
N TRP A 93 26.37 -11.81 3.43
CA TRP A 93 26.91 -13.14 3.13
C TRP A 93 27.52 -13.21 1.72
N HIS A 94 26.87 -12.68 0.72
CA HIS A 94 27.41 -12.60 -0.64
C HIS A 94 28.65 -11.71 -0.73
N LEU A 95 28.70 -10.62 0.05
CA LEU A 95 29.91 -9.77 0.15
C LEU A 95 31.05 -10.52 0.83
N ALA A 96 30.79 -11.23 1.94
CA ALA A 96 31.79 -12.04 2.63
C ALA A 96 32.42 -13.06 1.66
N TYR A 97 31.61 -13.80 0.90
CA TYR A 97 32.08 -14.72 -0.14
C TYR A 97 32.96 -14.03 -1.19
N LEU A 98 32.53 -12.90 -1.74
CA LEU A 98 33.28 -12.17 -2.78
C LEU A 98 34.61 -11.60 -2.29
N LEU A 99 34.69 -11.24 -1.02
CA LEU A 99 35.86 -10.62 -0.39
C LEU A 99 36.78 -11.63 0.32
N GLY A 100 36.34 -12.91 0.43
CA GLY A 100 37.10 -13.97 1.13
C GLY A 100 37.13 -13.77 2.65
N LEU A 101 36.00 -13.29 3.23
CA LEU A 101 35.82 -13.13 4.67
C LEU A 101 35.12 -14.35 5.26
N ASP A 102 35.49 -14.72 6.49
CA ASP A 102 34.77 -15.76 7.23
C ASP A 102 33.44 -15.19 7.77
N PRO A 103 32.29 -15.81 7.44
CA PRO A 103 30.99 -15.37 7.97
C PRO A 103 30.86 -15.52 9.49
N ASN A 104 31.72 -16.35 10.13
CA ASN A 104 31.73 -16.54 11.58
C ASN A 104 32.50 -15.44 12.32
N ASP A 105 33.26 -14.59 11.61
CA ASP A 105 33.92 -13.45 12.19
C ASP A 105 32.92 -12.33 12.55
N ASN A 106 33.30 -11.50 13.53
CA ASN A 106 32.52 -10.31 13.92
C ASN A 106 32.66 -9.18 12.88
N ILE A 107 32.01 -9.37 11.74
CA ILE A 107 32.05 -8.46 10.57
C ILE A 107 30.69 -7.84 10.24
N ARG A 108 29.60 -8.36 10.77
CA ARG A 108 28.24 -7.89 10.54
C ARG A 108 27.85 -6.80 11.52
N VAL A 109 27.43 -5.65 10.99
CA VAL A 109 26.96 -4.49 11.76
C VAL A 109 25.49 -4.24 11.45
N VAL A 110 24.64 -4.16 12.48
CA VAL A 110 23.19 -4.00 12.35
C VAL A 110 22.72 -2.80 13.17
N TYR A 111 21.86 -1.97 12.59
CA TYR A 111 21.21 -0.82 13.23
C TYR A 111 19.81 -0.62 12.65
N ASN A 112 18.87 -0.24 13.51
CA ASN A 112 17.48 0.01 13.10
C ASN A 112 17.24 1.45 12.61
N GLU A 113 18.17 2.36 12.84
CA GLU A 113 18.10 3.76 12.42
C GLU A 113 19.47 4.31 12.02
N VAL A 114 19.50 5.22 11.03
CA VAL A 114 20.73 5.81 10.53
C VAL A 114 20.99 7.12 11.28
N THR A 115 21.28 7.00 12.59
CA THR A 115 21.71 8.09 13.46
C THR A 115 23.16 7.93 13.88
N LYS A 116 23.82 9.03 14.28
CA LYS A 116 25.22 8.99 14.70
C LYS A 116 25.44 8.06 15.89
N THR A 117 24.53 8.07 16.85
CA THR A 117 24.60 7.24 18.06
C THR A 117 24.42 5.76 17.72
N ALA A 118 23.33 5.40 17.01
CA ALA A 118 23.03 4.02 16.65
C ALA A 118 24.13 3.39 15.79
N VAL A 119 24.64 4.12 14.78
CA VAL A 119 25.71 3.62 13.90
C VAL A 119 27.02 3.43 14.68
N LYS A 120 27.40 4.37 15.55
CA LYS A 120 28.64 4.22 16.36
C LYS A 120 28.55 3.09 17.35
N GLU A 121 27.40 2.88 17.95
CA GLU A 121 27.17 1.76 18.88
C GLU A 121 27.21 0.42 18.15
N ALA A 122 26.57 0.33 17.00
CA ALA A 122 26.57 -0.88 16.17
C ALA A 122 28.00 -1.27 15.69
N ILE A 123 28.82 -0.29 15.32
CA ILE A 123 30.25 -0.53 14.92
C ILE A 123 31.09 -1.06 16.07
N LYS A 124 30.78 -0.70 17.32
CA LYS A 124 31.48 -1.23 18.50
C LYS A 124 31.13 -2.67 18.83
N ASN A 125 29.91 -3.07 18.45
CA ASN A 125 29.31 -4.38 18.75
C ASN A 125 28.98 -5.17 17.47
N PRO A 126 29.97 -5.47 16.62
CA PRO A 126 29.75 -6.29 15.44
C PRO A 126 29.50 -7.74 15.83
N ARG A 127 28.77 -8.48 15.02
CA ARG A 127 28.45 -9.91 15.21
C ARG A 127 28.85 -10.75 13.99
N PRO A 128 28.83 -12.07 14.10
CA PRO A 128 28.84 -12.95 12.94
C PRO A 128 27.61 -12.75 12.04
N ILE A 129 27.72 -13.19 10.80
CA ILE A 129 26.56 -13.29 9.89
C ILE A 129 25.62 -14.35 10.44
N ASN A 130 24.33 -14.03 10.52
CA ASN A 130 23.30 -14.98 10.93
C ASN A 130 22.95 -15.89 9.75
N LEU A 131 23.40 -17.15 9.80
CA LEU A 131 23.21 -18.12 8.72
C LEU A 131 21.74 -18.60 8.62
N ASP A 132 20.95 -18.51 9.68
CA ASP A 132 19.52 -18.84 9.64
C ASP A 132 18.73 -17.79 8.81
N LEU A 133 19.06 -16.52 8.98
CA LEU A 133 18.53 -15.43 8.13
C LEU A 133 18.94 -15.63 6.66
N VAL A 134 20.18 -16.00 6.40
CA VAL A 134 20.68 -16.33 5.04
C VAL A 134 19.93 -17.53 4.48
N SER A 135 19.70 -18.57 5.28
CA SER A 135 18.96 -19.79 4.88
C SER A 135 17.50 -19.48 4.56
N SER A 136 16.85 -18.63 5.35
CA SER A 136 15.47 -18.16 5.09
C SER A 136 15.37 -17.39 3.77
N GLN A 137 16.33 -16.49 3.50
CA GLN A 137 16.39 -15.76 2.22
C GLN A 137 16.67 -16.70 1.05
N THR A 138 17.60 -17.65 1.21
CA THR A 138 17.94 -18.67 0.21
C THR A 138 16.72 -19.55 -0.10
N ALA A 139 16.02 -20.05 0.92
CA ALA A 139 14.78 -20.81 0.76
C ALA A 139 13.75 -20.04 -0.05
N ARG A 140 13.48 -18.79 0.34
CA ARG A 140 12.57 -17.93 -0.43
C ARG A 140 13.02 -17.77 -1.88
N ARG A 141 14.30 -17.50 -2.10
CA ARG A 141 14.85 -17.30 -3.43
C ARG A 141 14.73 -18.54 -4.31
N VAL A 142 15.01 -19.72 -3.73
CA VAL A 142 14.88 -21.03 -4.39
C VAL A 142 13.42 -21.34 -4.71
N LEU A 143 12.50 -21.18 -3.75
CA LEU A 143 11.06 -21.37 -3.96
C LEU A 143 10.52 -20.48 -5.09
N ASP A 144 10.81 -19.19 -5.04
CA ASP A 144 10.31 -18.24 -6.05
C ASP A 144 10.95 -18.52 -7.42
N ARG A 145 12.19 -19.08 -7.45
CA ARG A 145 12.84 -19.55 -8.66
C ARG A 145 12.14 -20.79 -9.22
N ILE A 146 11.92 -21.82 -8.41
CA ILE A 146 11.24 -23.05 -8.83
C ILE A 146 9.86 -22.71 -9.41
N VAL A 147 9.02 -22.03 -8.66
CA VAL A 147 7.67 -21.68 -9.11
C VAL A 147 7.70 -20.84 -10.39
N GLY A 148 8.48 -19.76 -10.39
CA GLY A 148 8.50 -18.81 -11.50
C GLY A 148 9.08 -19.39 -12.79
N TYR A 149 10.13 -20.22 -12.70
CA TYR A 149 10.81 -20.79 -13.87
C TYR A 149 10.19 -22.09 -14.37
N SER A 150 9.38 -22.76 -13.57
CA SER A 150 8.61 -23.91 -14.01
C SER A 150 7.27 -23.51 -14.64
N ILE A 151 6.48 -22.67 -13.97
CA ILE A 151 5.13 -22.31 -14.45
C ILE A 151 5.17 -21.29 -15.61
N SER A 152 6.05 -20.27 -15.53
CA SER A 152 6.05 -19.19 -16.53
C SER A 152 6.31 -19.68 -17.97
N PRO A 153 7.23 -20.62 -18.25
CA PRO A 153 7.43 -21.17 -19.59
C PRO A 153 6.19 -21.91 -20.13
N ILE A 154 5.46 -22.63 -19.29
CA ILE A 154 4.21 -23.29 -19.67
C ILE A 154 3.18 -22.24 -20.09
N LEU A 155 3.01 -21.19 -19.28
CA LEU A 155 2.12 -20.08 -19.62
C LEU A 155 2.53 -19.40 -20.93
N TRP A 156 3.84 -19.29 -21.22
CA TRP A 156 4.31 -18.73 -22.49
C TRP A 156 3.99 -19.58 -23.69
N LYS A 157 4.09 -20.90 -23.54
CA LYS A 157 3.78 -21.86 -24.59
C LYS A 157 2.26 -21.99 -24.84
N LYS A 158 1.48 -21.94 -23.75
CA LYS A 158 0.05 -22.25 -23.79
C LYS A 158 -0.85 -21.00 -23.91
N VAL A 159 -0.37 -19.81 -23.53
CA VAL A 159 -1.15 -18.55 -23.59
C VAL A 159 -0.38 -17.48 -24.33
N LYS A 160 0.67 -16.89 -23.72
CA LYS A 160 1.41 -15.77 -24.30
C LYS A 160 2.75 -15.53 -23.61
N LYS A 161 3.79 -15.17 -24.41
CA LYS A 161 5.10 -14.77 -23.88
C LYS A 161 4.99 -13.58 -22.93
N GLY A 162 5.79 -13.60 -21.86
CA GLY A 162 5.91 -12.51 -20.90
C GLY A 162 4.97 -12.62 -19.70
N LEU A 163 4.14 -13.67 -19.61
CA LEU A 163 3.36 -13.99 -18.40
C LEU A 163 4.27 -14.52 -17.30
N SER A 164 3.82 -14.46 -16.06
CA SER A 164 4.52 -15.07 -14.92
C SER A 164 3.53 -15.53 -13.86
N ALA A 165 3.85 -16.62 -13.21
CA ALA A 165 3.22 -17.05 -11.97
C ALA A 165 4.22 -16.95 -10.83
N GLY A 166 3.71 -16.78 -9.60
CA GLY A 166 4.50 -16.73 -8.39
C GLY A 166 3.56 -16.80 -7.18
N ARG A 167 4.01 -17.38 -6.08
CA ARG A 167 3.18 -17.68 -4.91
C ARG A 167 2.32 -16.51 -4.47
N VAL A 168 2.93 -15.46 -3.92
CA VAL A 168 2.20 -14.28 -3.39
C VAL A 168 1.42 -13.53 -4.47
N GLN A 169 1.96 -13.44 -5.71
CA GLN A 169 1.24 -12.75 -6.80
C GLN A 169 -0.03 -13.50 -7.25
N SER A 170 0.00 -14.85 -7.25
CA SER A 170 -1.15 -15.66 -7.64
C SER A 170 -2.26 -15.60 -6.60
N VAL A 171 -1.91 -15.61 -5.30
CA VAL A 171 -2.87 -15.38 -4.22
C VAL A 171 -3.46 -13.96 -4.28
N ALA A 172 -2.65 -12.93 -4.50
CA ALA A 172 -3.16 -11.57 -4.63
C ALA A 172 -4.15 -11.43 -5.81
N LEU A 173 -3.87 -12.10 -6.93
CA LEU A 173 -4.77 -12.15 -8.07
C LEU A 173 -6.06 -12.91 -7.75
N LYS A 174 -5.97 -14.06 -7.07
CA LYS A 174 -7.13 -14.85 -6.60
C LYS A 174 -8.05 -14.00 -5.73
N LEU A 175 -7.52 -13.29 -4.74
CA LEU A 175 -8.33 -12.42 -3.88
C LEU A 175 -9.12 -11.37 -4.67
N ILE A 176 -8.51 -10.79 -5.71
CA ILE A 176 -9.17 -9.80 -6.57
C ILE A 176 -10.27 -10.45 -7.42
N ILE A 177 -10.02 -11.65 -7.97
CA ILE A 177 -10.99 -12.38 -8.80
C ILE A 177 -12.17 -12.84 -7.96
N ASN A 178 -11.91 -13.48 -6.81
CA ASN A 178 -12.99 -13.90 -5.90
C ASN A 178 -13.87 -12.71 -5.48
N ARG A 179 -13.26 -11.54 -5.23
CA ARG A 179 -14.02 -10.33 -4.94
C ARG A 179 -14.90 -9.89 -6.12
N GLU A 180 -14.44 -10.04 -7.34
CA GLU A 180 -15.25 -9.73 -8.52
C GLU A 180 -16.39 -10.73 -8.68
N GLU A 181 -16.17 -12.02 -8.38
CA GLU A 181 -17.20 -13.06 -8.35
C GLU A 181 -18.26 -12.77 -7.26
N GLU A 182 -17.82 -12.40 -6.05
CA GLU A 182 -18.72 -11.95 -4.98
C GLU A 182 -19.59 -10.76 -5.42
N ILE A 183 -19.02 -9.80 -6.14
CA ILE A 183 -19.75 -8.63 -6.65
C ILE A 183 -20.76 -9.03 -7.73
N ASN A 184 -20.35 -9.90 -8.66
CA ASN A 184 -21.20 -10.33 -9.77
C ASN A 184 -22.33 -11.26 -9.32
N GLY A 185 -22.11 -12.06 -8.29
CA GLY A 185 -23.11 -12.94 -7.69
C GLY A 185 -23.96 -12.27 -6.61
N PHE A 186 -23.70 -10.99 -6.29
CA PHE A 186 -24.41 -10.30 -5.21
C PHE A 186 -25.86 -9.97 -5.58
N VAL A 187 -26.77 -10.37 -4.70
CA VAL A 187 -28.19 -10.03 -4.81
C VAL A 187 -28.54 -8.97 -3.77
N PRO A 188 -28.92 -7.75 -4.16
CA PRO A 188 -29.31 -6.72 -3.22
C PRO A 188 -30.54 -7.13 -2.41
N GLU A 189 -30.46 -7.02 -1.09
CA GLU A 189 -31.58 -7.19 -0.18
C GLU A 189 -32.18 -5.84 0.17
N GLU A 190 -33.51 -5.73 0.05
CA GLU A 190 -34.27 -4.56 0.45
C GLU A 190 -34.39 -4.47 1.97
N SER A 191 -34.34 -3.26 2.49
CA SER A 191 -34.67 -2.94 3.88
C SER A 191 -35.11 -1.49 4.00
N TRP A 192 -35.89 -1.19 5.04
CA TRP A 192 -36.43 0.14 5.28
C TRP A 192 -36.04 0.63 6.66
N THR A 193 -35.83 1.95 6.79
CA THR A 193 -35.69 2.66 8.06
C THR A 193 -36.80 3.71 8.19
N LEU A 194 -37.21 3.99 9.42
CA LEU A 194 -38.02 5.15 9.71
C LEU A 194 -37.14 6.12 10.47
N ASP A 195 -36.73 7.21 9.80
CA ASP A 195 -35.86 8.21 10.35
C ASP A 195 -36.69 9.44 10.73
N GLY A 196 -36.71 9.77 12.02
CA GLY A 196 -37.51 10.84 12.55
C GLY A 196 -36.69 12.03 13.00
N THR A 197 -37.20 13.22 12.71
CA THR A 197 -36.71 14.48 13.25
C THR A 197 -37.56 14.86 14.45
N PHE A 198 -36.93 14.97 15.61
CA PHE A 198 -37.57 15.25 16.89
C PHE A 198 -37.17 16.60 17.45
N GLN A 199 -38.03 17.18 18.28
CA GLN A 199 -37.77 18.44 18.95
C GLN A 199 -38.11 18.36 20.42
N LYS A 200 -37.20 18.90 21.27
CA LYS A 200 -37.47 19.31 22.65
C LYS A 200 -37.16 20.80 22.78
N ASP A 201 -38.13 21.58 23.16
CA ASP A 201 -38.04 23.06 23.19
C ASP A 201 -37.62 23.61 21.80
N LYS A 202 -36.46 24.29 21.73
CA LYS A 202 -35.90 24.82 20.49
C LYS A 202 -34.83 23.92 19.84
N LYS A 203 -34.45 22.81 20.47
CA LYS A 203 -33.38 21.92 19.98
C LYS A 203 -33.96 20.76 19.17
N VAL A 204 -33.41 20.56 18.00
CA VAL A 204 -33.80 19.50 17.05
C VAL A 204 -32.74 18.40 17.04
N PHE A 205 -33.15 17.15 16.97
CA PHE A 205 -32.27 15.99 16.89
C PHE A 205 -32.93 14.86 16.08
N GLU A 206 -32.13 13.91 15.63
CA GLU A 206 -32.57 12.77 14.84
C GLU A 206 -32.67 11.50 15.70
N ALA A 207 -33.70 10.69 15.47
CA ALA A 207 -33.81 9.36 16.03
C ALA A 207 -34.39 8.40 14.97
N ALA A 208 -33.92 7.19 14.95
CA ALA A 208 -34.39 6.15 14.04
C ALA A 208 -35.18 5.10 14.75
N PHE A 209 -36.20 4.54 14.07
CA PHE A 209 -36.97 3.39 14.57
C PHE A 209 -36.04 2.24 14.90
N TYR A 210 -36.23 1.65 16.05
CA TYR A 210 -35.43 0.54 16.54
C TYR A 210 -36.21 -0.79 16.54
N GLY A 211 -37.46 -0.76 17.01
CA GLY A 211 -38.27 -1.94 17.16
C GLY A 211 -39.49 -1.70 18.05
N LEU A 212 -39.96 -2.75 18.69
CA LEU A 212 -41.09 -2.71 19.59
C LEU A 212 -40.63 -2.60 21.06
N ASN A 213 -41.57 -2.38 21.97
CA ASN A 213 -41.33 -2.20 23.40
C ASN A 213 -40.85 -3.48 24.11
N ASP A 214 -40.69 -4.59 23.39
CA ASP A 214 -40.04 -5.84 23.86
C ASP A 214 -38.50 -5.73 23.88
N GLY A 215 -37.91 -4.60 23.49
CA GLY A 215 -36.50 -4.33 23.48
C GLY A 215 -35.72 -4.96 22.30
N LYS A 216 -36.40 -5.72 21.43
CA LYS A 216 -35.77 -6.34 20.27
C LYS A 216 -35.74 -5.39 19.07
N LYS A 217 -34.66 -5.46 18.32
CA LYS A 217 -34.53 -4.74 17.06
C LYS A 217 -35.42 -5.38 16.01
N LEU A 218 -36.30 -4.59 15.40
CA LEU A 218 -37.14 -5.02 14.30
C LEU A 218 -36.58 -4.47 12.97
N LYS A 219 -36.32 -5.36 12.01
CA LYS A 219 -35.93 -5.00 10.65
C LYS A 219 -37.16 -4.92 9.77
N LEU A 220 -37.38 -3.81 9.10
CA LEU A 220 -38.44 -3.64 8.12
C LEU A 220 -37.91 -4.08 6.75
N LEU A 221 -38.57 -5.06 6.14
CA LEU A 221 -38.07 -5.75 4.94
C LEU A 221 -38.67 -5.21 3.64
N ASN A 222 -39.79 -4.47 3.71
CA ASN A 222 -40.47 -3.92 2.55
C ASN A 222 -41.25 -2.66 2.92
N GLU A 223 -41.72 -1.97 1.90
CA GLU A 223 -42.50 -0.73 2.04
C GLU A 223 -43.78 -0.91 2.86
N GLU A 224 -44.48 -2.03 2.69
CA GLU A 224 -45.72 -2.33 3.41
C GLU A 224 -45.49 -2.40 4.92
N GLN A 225 -44.45 -3.10 5.34
CA GLN A 225 -44.05 -3.15 6.76
C GLN A 225 -43.69 -1.77 7.31
N ALA A 226 -43.00 -0.94 6.51
CA ALA A 226 -42.64 0.42 6.92
C ALA A 226 -43.91 1.29 7.09
N LYS A 227 -44.84 1.23 6.13
CA LYS A 227 -46.11 1.96 6.18
C LYS A 227 -47.02 1.48 7.33
N ASN A 228 -47.11 0.17 7.54
CA ASN A 228 -47.90 -0.42 8.62
C ASN A 228 -47.32 -0.06 10.00
N THR A 229 -46.01 0.03 10.11
CA THR A 229 -45.36 0.46 11.36
C THR A 229 -45.59 1.96 11.59
N LEU A 230 -45.48 2.78 10.55
CA LEU A 230 -45.76 4.22 10.65
C LEU A 230 -47.22 4.50 11.02
N ALA A 231 -48.18 3.72 10.49
CA ALA A 231 -49.60 3.85 10.80
C ALA A 231 -49.97 3.51 12.25
N LYS A 232 -49.11 2.82 12.98
CA LYS A 232 -49.29 2.54 14.44
C LYS A 232 -48.92 3.71 15.33
N LEU A 233 -48.27 4.76 14.79
CA LEU A 233 -47.96 5.95 15.58
C LEU A 233 -49.23 6.69 16.00
N SER A 234 -49.29 7.07 17.29
CA SER A 234 -50.38 7.86 17.84
C SER A 234 -49.91 9.31 18.07
N GLY A 235 -50.31 10.19 17.15
CA GLY A 235 -49.89 11.60 17.22
C GLY A 235 -48.38 11.80 17.02
N ASN A 236 -47.92 12.96 17.48
CA ASN A 236 -46.53 13.37 17.33
C ASN A 236 -45.76 13.42 18.67
N GLU A 237 -46.41 13.00 19.76
CA GLU A 237 -45.81 12.99 21.11
C GLU A 237 -45.06 11.67 21.38
N PHE A 238 -43.84 11.79 21.87
CA PHE A 238 -43.02 10.65 22.28
C PHE A 238 -42.50 10.86 23.69
N MET A 239 -42.57 9.83 24.52
CA MET A 239 -42.02 9.85 25.85
C MET A 239 -40.59 9.35 25.85
N VAL A 240 -39.68 10.00 26.57
CA VAL A 240 -38.35 9.50 26.83
C VAL A 240 -38.45 8.34 27.82
N ALA A 241 -38.34 7.10 27.28
CA ALA A 241 -38.48 5.88 28.09
C ALA A 241 -37.19 5.48 28.77
N ASP A 242 -36.04 5.78 28.19
CA ASP A 242 -34.72 5.47 28.75
C ASP A 242 -33.64 6.44 28.28
N VAL A 243 -32.69 6.72 29.18
CA VAL A 243 -31.52 7.57 28.89
C VAL A 243 -30.27 6.91 29.46
N GLU A 244 -29.44 6.38 28.58
CA GLU A 244 -28.17 5.75 28.95
C GLU A 244 -26.99 6.68 28.66
N LYS A 245 -26.30 7.15 29.71
CA LYS A 245 -25.09 7.98 29.59
C LYS A 245 -23.88 7.14 29.96
N LYS A 246 -22.86 7.09 29.05
CA LYS A 246 -21.62 6.31 29.25
C LYS A 246 -20.41 7.09 28.80
N GLN A 247 -19.27 6.84 29.42
CA GLN A 247 -17.98 7.26 28.91
C GLN A 247 -17.35 6.16 28.08
N GLN A 248 -17.00 6.47 26.84
CA GLN A 248 -16.29 5.59 25.92
C GLN A 248 -14.85 6.04 25.73
N LYS A 249 -13.90 5.15 26.04
CA LYS A 249 -12.48 5.38 25.75
C LYS A 249 -12.15 4.88 24.36
N ARG A 250 -11.49 5.73 23.54
CA ARG A 250 -10.89 5.34 22.25
C ARG A 250 -9.38 5.30 22.41
N ASN A 251 -8.80 4.13 22.28
CA ASN A 251 -7.36 3.95 22.37
C ASN A 251 -6.67 4.43 21.06
N PRO A 252 -5.45 4.99 21.17
CA PRO A 252 -4.64 5.26 19.99
C PRO A 252 -4.28 3.95 19.29
N ALA A 253 -4.15 4.03 17.97
CA ALA A 253 -3.63 2.92 17.20
C ALA A 253 -2.11 2.80 17.44
N PRO A 254 -1.51 1.59 17.33
CA PRO A 254 -0.09 1.37 17.55
C PRO A 254 0.76 2.15 16.52
N PRO A 255 2.08 2.28 16.74
CA PRO A 255 3.00 2.78 15.75
C PRO A 255 2.90 1.99 14.44
N PHE A 256 3.39 2.55 13.35
CA PHE A 256 3.26 1.93 12.04
C PHE A 256 4.11 0.66 11.89
N THR A 257 3.50 -0.35 11.29
CA THR A 257 4.17 -1.39 10.50
C THR A 257 4.22 -0.96 9.03
N THR A 258 4.96 -1.70 8.19
CA THR A 258 4.96 -1.47 6.74
C THR A 258 3.56 -1.46 6.14
N SER A 259 2.74 -2.43 6.52
CA SER A 259 1.37 -2.58 6.03
C SER A 259 0.49 -1.39 6.44
N SER A 260 0.46 -1.07 7.73
CA SER A 260 -0.37 0.03 8.24
C SER A 260 0.09 1.41 7.74
N LEU A 261 1.40 1.61 7.51
CA LEU A 261 1.92 2.83 6.88
C LEU A 261 1.44 2.95 5.44
N GLN A 262 1.49 1.87 4.66
CA GLN A 262 1.02 1.87 3.28
C GLN A 262 -0.48 2.14 3.19
N GLN A 263 -1.28 1.57 4.11
CA GLN A 263 -2.73 1.81 4.20
C GLN A 263 -3.05 3.27 4.51
N ASP A 264 -2.43 3.84 5.55
CA ASP A 264 -2.71 5.22 5.96
C ASP A 264 -2.16 6.24 4.96
N ALA A 265 -1.00 5.99 4.36
CA ALA A 265 -0.46 6.84 3.30
C ALA A 265 -1.36 6.85 2.05
N ALA A 266 -1.96 5.69 1.69
CA ALA A 266 -2.92 5.62 0.60
C ALA A 266 -4.21 6.40 0.92
N ASN A 267 -4.74 6.24 2.13
CA ASN A 267 -6.00 6.84 2.54
C ASN A 267 -5.90 8.35 2.81
N LYS A 268 -4.84 8.80 3.52
CA LYS A 268 -4.69 10.19 3.97
C LYS A 268 -3.88 11.07 3.01
N LEU A 269 -2.84 10.50 2.37
CA LEU A 269 -1.94 11.23 1.48
C LEU A 269 -2.17 10.95 -0.01
N ASN A 270 -3.01 9.97 -0.32
CA ASN A 270 -3.22 9.47 -1.67
C ASN A 270 -1.89 8.99 -2.32
N PHE A 271 -1.01 8.39 -1.53
CA PHE A 271 0.22 7.80 -2.01
C PHE A 271 -0.03 6.35 -2.42
N ARG A 272 0.52 5.96 -3.56
CA ARG A 272 0.56 4.55 -3.95
C ARG A 272 1.63 3.84 -3.12
N THR A 273 1.47 2.53 -2.93
CA THR A 273 2.37 1.67 -2.16
C THR A 273 3.85 1.86 -2.52
N ARG A 274 4.16 1.81 -3.82
CA ARG A 274 5.53 2.04 -4.31
C ARG A 274 6.07 3.42 -3.93
N LYS A 275 5.25 4.47 -4.05
CA LYS A 275 5.65 5.83 -3.68
C LYS A 275 5.90 5.93 -2.19
N THR A 276 5.04 5.33 -1.37
CA THR A 276 5.20 5.30 0.10
C THR A 276 6.54 4.68 0.48
N MET A 277 6.86 3.50 -0.07
CA MET A 277 8.12 2.81 0.25
C MET A 277 9.35 3.55 -0.26
N MET A 278 9.28 4.15 -1.45
CA MET A 278 10.37 4.96 -1.98
C MET A 278 10.68 6.19 -1.11
N VAL A 279 9.64 6.88 -0.64
CA VAL A 279 9.81 8.06 0.22
C VAL A 279 10.27 7.64 1.62
N ALA A 280 9.73 6.54 2.17
CA ALA A 280 10.19 5.99 3.45
C ALA A 280 11.66 5.59 3.42
N GLN A 281 12.13 4.96 2.33
CA GLN A 281 13.54 4.64 2.13
C GLN A 281 14.43 5.91 2.15
N GLN A 282 13.99 6.99 1.51
CA GLN A 282 14.73 8.26 1.54
C GLN A 282 14.82 8.83 2.96
N LEU A 283 13.72 8.81 3.71
CA LEU A 283 13.69 9.29 5.10
C LEU A 283 14.58 8.44 6.02
N TYR A 284 14.66 7.13 5.79
CA TYR A 284 15.52 6.22 6.55
C TYR A 284 17.01 6.43 6.25
N GLU A 285 17.38 6.52 4.96
CA GLU A 285 18.79 6.55 4.53
C GLU A 285 19.53 7.85 4.90
N GLY A 286 18.79 8.93 5.08
CA GLY A 286 19.31 10.21 5.55
C GLY A 286 18.95 11.39 4.66
N ILE A 287 18.49 12.44 5.31
CA ILE A 287 18.14 13.74 4.74
C ILE A 287 19.14 14.78 5.24
N PRO A 288 19.69 15.63 4.36
CA PRO A 288 20.54 16.76 4.79
C PRO A 288 19.72 17.78 5.59
N LEU A 289 20.06 18.00 6.85
CA LEU A 289 19.40 18.96 7.76
C LEU A 289 20.33 20.17 8.05
N GLY A 290 20.89 20.77 7.03
CA GLY A 290 21.76 21.93 7.18
C GLY A 290 22.99 21.65 8.08
N LYS A 291 23.11 22.36 9.20
CA LYS A 291 24.24 22.23 10.14
C LYS A 291 24.34 20.86 10.83
N GLU A 292 23.22 20.15 11.01
CA GLU A 292 23.21 18.79 11.59
C GLU A 292 23.83 17.75 10.65
N GLY A 293 23.98 18.09 9.36
CA GLY A 293 24.41 17.16 8.34
C GLY A 293 23.29 16.25 7.85
N SER A 294 23.63 15.07 7.33
CA SER A 294 22.64 14.10 6.85
C SER A 294 22.22 13.17 7.99
N VAL A 295 20.93 13.02 8.23
CA VAL A 295 20.36 12.22 9.34
C VAL A 295 19.22 11.36 8.83
N GLY A 296 19.17 10.08 9.23
CA GLY A 296 18.00 9.22 9.06
C GLY A 296 16.87 9.69 9.96
N LEU A 297 15.73 10.02 9.37
CA LEU A 297 14.60 10.61 10.08
C LEU A 297 13.65 9.59 10.67
N ILE A 298 13.68 8.36 10.18
CA ILE A 298 12.81 7.27 10.65
C ILE A 298 13.63 5.99 10.88
N THR A 299 13.05 5.07 11.65
CA THR A 299 13.53 3.69 11.80
C THR A 299 13.33 2.91 10.51
N TYR A 300 13.90 1.71 10.43
CA TYR A 300 13.78 0.84 9.27
C TYR A 300 12.32 0.57 8.90
N MET A 301 11.97 0.80 7.64
CA MET A 301 10.57 0.85 7.19
C MET A 301 10.00 -0.52 6.77
N ARG A 302 10.81 -1.58 6.68
CA ARG A 302 10.32 -2.93 6.38
C ARG A 302 10.21 -3.72 7.68
N THR A 303 9.10 -3.58 8.36
CA THR A 303 8.84 -4.22 9.66
C THR A 303 7.35 -4.54 9.82
N ASP A 304 7.06 -5.62 10.46
CA ASP A 304 5.73 -6.00 10.95
C ASP A 304 5.61 -5.82 12.47
N SER A 305 6.70 -5.42 13.13
CA SER A 305 6.75 -5.14 14.56
C SER A 305 6.11 -3.79 14.91
N THR A 306 5.43 -3.75 16.05
CA THR A 306 4.95 -2.53 16.70
C THR A 306 5.74 -2.18 17.96
N ARG A 307 6.84 -2.90 18.23
CA ARG A 307 7.73 -2.68 19.38
C ARG A 307 8.44 -1.31 19.24
N VAL A 308 8.66 -0.68 20.36
CA VAL A 308 9.38 0.61 20.45
C VAL A 308 10.50 0.45 21.48
N ALA A 309 11.68 0.95 21.17
CA ALA A 309 12.81 0.96 22.11
C ALA A 309 12.48 1.82 23.35
N ASP A 310 12.92 1.39 24.52
CA ASP A 310 12.65 2.08 25.80
C ASP A 310 13.18 3.52 25.82
N SER A 311 14.31 3.77 25.15
CA SER A 311 14.88 5.12 25.01
C SER A 311 13.93 6.05 24.21
N ALA A 312 13.31 5.54 23.14
CA ALA A 312 12.36 6.30 22.35
C ALA A 312 11.04 6.53 23.09
N VAL A 313 10.58 5.54 23.89
CA VAL A 313 9.43 5.71 24.78
C VAL A 313 9.70 6.81 25.81
N SER A 314 10.89 6.79 26.43
CA SER A 314 11.28 7.78 27.44
C SER A 314 11.41 9.19 26.86
N GLU A 315 12.05 9.35 25.70
CA GLU A 315 12.14 10.63 24.99
C GLU A 315 10.75 11.18 24.64
N THR A 316 9.87 10.30 24.13
CA THR A 316 8.52 10.69 23.73
C THR A 316 7.65 11.06 24.94
N TYR A 317 7.80 10.34 26.06
CA TYR A 317 7.11 10.68 27.30
C TYR A 317 7.49 12.07 27.80
N ALA A 318 8.79 12.38 27.84
CA ALA A 318 9.28 13.71 28.23
C ALA A 318 8.76 14.81 27.26
N PHE A 319 8.79 14.55 25.96
CA PHE A 319 8.26 15.44 24.94
C PHE A 319 6.77 15.72 25.12
N ILE A 320 5.94 14.67 25.40
CA ILE A 320 4.50 14.85 25.59
C ILE A 320 4.21 15.64 26.87
N LEU A 321 4.98 15.42 27.95
CA LEU A 321 4.84 16.21 29.16
C LEU A 321 5.10 17.69 28.93
N ASP A 322 6.14 18.02 28.18
CA ASP A 322 6.55 19.41 27.90
C ASP A 322 5.58 20.11 26.94
N GLU A 323 5.18 19.45 25.85
CA GLU A 323 4.42 20.08 24.78
C GLU A 323 2.90 20.07 25.00
N TYR A 324 2.36 19.03 25.66
CA TYR A 324 0.91 18.79 25.78
C TYR A 324 0.40 18.74 27.21
N GLY A 325 1.26 18.53 28.19
CA GLY A 325 0.90 18.41 29.59
C GLY A 325 0.76 16.96 30.10
N LYS A 326 0.73 16.85 31.44
CA LYS A 326 0.73 15.55 32.14
C LYS A 326 -0.49 14.69 31.84
N GLU A 327 -1.64 15.30 31.61
CA GLU A 327 -2.89 14.59 31.30
C GLU A 327 -2.85 13.86 29.96
N TYR A 328 -1.98 14.27 29.03
CA TYR A 328 -1.80 13.61 27.75
C TYR A 328 -0.75 12.51 27.76
N ALA A 329 0.16 12.53 28.74
CA ALA A 329 1.26 11.58 28.81
C ALA A 329 0.81 10.23 29.37
N ARG A 330 1.26 9.15 28.77
CA ARG A 330 0.93 7.77 29.18
C ARG A 330 2.10 7.13 29.85
N THR A 331 1.98 6.80 31.14
CA THR A 331 3.05 6.21 31.98
C THR A 331 3.46 4.78 31.59
N LYS A 332 2.62 4.06 30.84
CA LYS A 332 2.96 2.72 30.28
C LYS A 332 2.37 2.62 28.88
N ALA A 333 3.23 2.42 27.89
CA ALA A 333 2.76 2.00 26.56
C ALA A 333 1.92 0.72 26.70
N PRO A 334 0.84 0.54 25.91
CA PRO A 334 0.11 -0.71 25.92
C PRO A 334 1.04 -1.79 25.36
N VAL A 335 1.50 -2.67 26.22
CA VAL A 335 2.15 -3.92 25.80
C VAL A 335 1.05 -4.75 25.16
N LYS A 336 0.82 -4.60 23.86
CA LYS A 336 0.18 -5.68 23.11
C LYS A 336 1.19 -6.82 23.14
N LYS A 337 0.79 -7.98 23.68
CA LYS A 337 1.55 -9.22 23.43
C LYS A 337 1.81 -9.26 21.93
N ALA A 338 3.08 -9.28 21.56
CA ALA A 338 3.48 -9.47 20.17
C ALA A 338 2.69 -10.67 19.63
N ALA A 339 2.12 -10.56 18.45
CA ALA A 339 1.63 -11.73 17.76
C ALA A 339 2.80 -12.71 17.70
N ALA A 340 2.55 -14.00 17.97
CA ALA A 340 3.58 -15.03 18.11
C ALA A 340 4.48 -15.25 16.88
N ALA A 341 4.42 -14.37 15.88
CA ALA A 341 5.17 -14.40 14.62
C ALA A 341 5.89 -13.08 14.33
N SER A 342 6.08 -12.17 15.31
CA SER A 342 6.83 -10.94 15.03
C SER A 342 8.33 -11.20 15.21
N GLN A 343 9.13 -10.79 14.23
CA GLN A 343 10.58 -10.75 14.34
C GLN A 343 10.97 -9.80 15.48
N ASP A 344 11.33 -10.35 16.64
CA ASP A 344 11.65 -9.60 17.87
C ASP A 344 12.81 -8.60 17.70
N ALA A 345 13.59 -8.72 16.63
CA ALA A 345 14.74 -7.86 16.34
C ALA A 345 14.36 -6.48 15.78
N HIS A 346 13.16 -6.32 15.20
CA HIS A 346 12.76 -5.07 14.55
C HIS A 346 11.94 -4.17 15.47
N GLU A 347 12.04 -2.86 15.21
CA GLU A 347 11.18 -1.85 15.79
C GLU A 347 10.06 -1.43 14.83
N ALA A 348 9.01 -0.81 15.37
CA ALA A 348 8.00 -0.10 14.60
C ALA A 348 8.61 1.04 13.78
N ILE A 349 7.91 1.46 12.73
CA ILE A 349 8.27 2.67 11.97
C ILE A 349 7.93 3.89 12.82
N ARG A 350 8.95 4.61 13.26
CA ARG A 350 8.87 5.80 14.10
C ARG A 350 9.89 6.86 13.68
N PRO A 351 9.74 8.13 14.09
CA PRO A 351 10.83 9.08 13.95
C PRO A 351 12.05 8.63 14.77
N SER A 352 13.25 8.90 14.27
CA SER A 352 14.50 8.64 14.99
C SER A 352 14.64 9.51 16.26
N SER A 353 13.97 10.66 16.30
CA SER A 353 13.76 11.50 17.49
C SER A 353 12.47 12.30 17.32
N VAL A 354 11.63 12.32 18.36
CA VAL A 354 10.39 13.12 18.38
C VAL A 354 10.63 14.61 18.45
N LEU A 355 11.83 15.01 18.90
CA LEU A 355 12.24 16.41 19.01
C LEU A 355 12.40 17.09 17.65
N ARG A 356 12.55 16.31 16.56
CA ARG A 356 12.52 16.83 15.19
C ARG A 356 11.09 16.95 14.71
N LYS A 357 10.39 17.99 15.18
CA LYS A 357 9.01 18.25 14.75
C LYS A 357 8.98 18.47 13.23
N PRO A 358 7.96 17.93 12.52
CA PRO A 358 7.87 18.08 11.05
C PRO A 358 7.97 19.53 10.57
N VAL A 359 7.36 20.46 11.29
CA VAL A 359 7.36 21.89 10.94
C VAL A 359 8.75 22.53 11.01
N ASP A 360 9.61 22.09 11.94
CA ASP A 360 10.95 22.65 12.14
C ASP A 360 11.92 22.26 11.02
N ILE A 361 11.66 21.13 10.39
CA ILE A 361 12.53 20.57 9.33
C ILE A 361 11.88 20.62 7.93
N GLU A 362 10.70 21.25 7.78
CA GLU A 362 9.97 21.30 6.51
C GLU A 362 10.83 21.86 5.36
N GLN A 363 11.62 22.89 5.62
CA GLN A 363 12.50 23.52 4.62
C GLN A 363 13.53 22.57 4.00
N TYR A 364 13.88 21.46 4.66
CA TYR A 364 14.83 20.47 4.19
C TYR A 364 14.17 19.30 3.45
N LEU A 365 12.84 19.24 3.47
CA LEU A 365 12.06 18.13 2.94
C LEU A 365 11.36 18.50 1.64
N THR A 366 11.28 17.55 0.72
CA THR A 366 10.32 17.67 -0.37
C THR A 366 8.89 17.55 0.17
N LYS A 367 7.89 18.07 -0.56
CA LYS A 367 6.49 17.98 -0.17
C LYS A 367 6.03 16.54 0.17
N ASP A 368 6.53 15.55 -0.56
CA ASP A 368 6.19 14.14 -0.33
C ASP A 368 6.88 13.60 0.92
N GLN A 369 8.16 13.95 1.14
CA GLN A 369 8.90 13.59 2.35
C GLN A 369 8.28 14.22 3.59
N PHE A 370 7.94 15.51 3.54
CA PHE A 370 7.25 16.20 4.63
C PHE A 370 5.94 15.52 5.01
N LYS A 371 5.07 15.25 4.04
CA LYS A 371 3.77 14.60 4.29
C LYS A 371 3.91 13.23 4.93
N LEU A 372 4.84 12.41 4.42
CA LEU A 372 5.04 11.06 4.95
C LEU A 372 5.69 11.10 6.33
N TYR A 373 6.68 11.97 6.54
CA TYR A 373 7.32 12.16 7.85
C TYR A 373 6.31 12.65 8.89
N GLN A 374 5.49 13.65 8.54
CA GLN A 374 4.43 14.15 9.41
C GLN A 374 3.43 13.05 9.80
N LEU A 375 3.05 12.20 8.84
CA LEU A 375 2.16 11.07 9.11
C LEU A 375 2.78 10.08 10.09
N ILE A 376 4.06 9.72 9.91
CA ILE A 376 4.79 8.79 10.77
C ILE A 376 4.99 9.40 12.16
N TRP A 377 5.43 10.65 12.23
CA TRP A 377 5.67 11.37 13.48
C TRP A 377 4.39 11.50 14.31
N SER A 378 3.31 11.99 13.68
CA SER A 378 2.04 12.19 14.36
C SER A 378 1.44 10.87 14.87
N ARG A 379 1.52 9.78 14.08
CA ARG A 379 1.05 8.46 14.49
C ARG A 379 1.84 7.92 15.67
N PHE A 380 3.16 8.09 15.63
CA PHE A 380 4.04 7.61 16.70
C PHE A 380 3.77 8.36 18.02
N VAL A 381 3.78 9.69 18.00
CA VAL A 381 3.47 10.51 19.20
C VAL A 381 2.10 10.14 19.76
N ALA A 382 1.08 10.07 18.90
CA ALA A 382 -0.28 9.69 19.28
C ALA A 382 -0.35 8.31 19.94
N SER A 383 0.45 7.35 19.47
CA SER A 383 0.49 5.99 20.04
C SER A 383 0.98 5.94 21.48
N GLN A 384 1.73 6.95 21.92
CA GLN A 384 2.29 7.12 23.27
C GLN A 384 1.43 8.03 24.17
N MET A 385 0.32 8.58 23.65
CA MET A 385 -0.59 9.48 24.38
C MET A 385 -1.74 8.73 25.03
N GLN A 386 -2.42 9.39 25.97
CA GLN A 386 -3.64 8.92 26.61
C GLN A 386 -4.77 8.70 25.58
N PRO A 387 -5.69 7.75 25.86
CA PRO A 387 -6.91 7.57 25.07
C PRO A 387 -7.74 8.85 25.01
N ALA A 388 -8.47 9.03 23.91
CA ALA A 388 -9.55 10.00 23.85
C ALA A 388 -10.77 9.51 24.61
N ILE A 389 -11.49 10.41 25.28
CA ILE A 389 -12.68 10.11 26.06
C ILE A 389 -13.88 10.81 25.44
N PHE A 390 -14.92 10.05 25.16
CA PHE A 390 -16.18 10.51 24.62
C PHE A 390 -17.30 10.26 25.63
N ASP A 391 -18.09 11.28 25.90
CA ASP A 391 -19.36 11.10 26.58
C ASP A 391 -20.40 10.71 25.53
N THR A 392 -20.98 9.54 25.68
CA THR A 392 -22.02 9.01 24.78
C THR A 392 -23.36 9.02 25.50
N MET A 393 -24.40 9.36 24.76
CA MET A 393 -25.77 9.38 25.26
C MET A 393 -26.65 8.60 24.29
N ARG A 394 -27.36 7.59 24.79
CA ARG A 394 -28.40 6.90 24.03
C ARG A 394 -29.75 7.24 24.68
N VAL A 395 -30.66 7.71 23.85
CA VAL A 395 -32.03 8.04 24.26
C VAL A 395 -32.98 7.08 23.56
N THR A 396 -33.89 6.50 24.34
CA THR A 396 -34.97 5.65 23.83
C THR A 396 -36.28 6.44 23.94
N LEU A 397 -36.93 6.64 22.81
CA LEU A 397 -38.20 7.33 22.70
C LEU A 397 -39.30 6.30 22.43
N ALA A 398 -40.39 6.38 23.16
CA ALA A 398 -41.53 5.49 23.01
C ALA A 398 -42.77 6.27 22.55
N ASN A 399 -43.48 5.72 21.56
CA ASN A 399 -44.84 6.11 21.20
C ASN A 399 -45.63 4.81 21.09
N GLN A 400 -46.52 4.56 22.04
CA GLN A 400 -47.18 3.27 22.24
C GLN A 400 -46.16 2.12 22.30
N ASP A 401 -46.27 1.15 21.42
CA ASP A 401 -45.36 -0.01 21.34
C ASP A 401 -44.09 0.24 20.48
N LEU A 402 -44.00 1.42 19.84
CA LEU A 402 -42.90 1.73 18.92
C LEU A 402 -41.78 2.44 19.65
N ILE A 403 -40.57 1.98 19.41
CA ILE A 403 -39.33 2.49 19.97
C ILE A 403 -38.45 3.13 18.90
N PHE A 404 -38.06 4.38 19.15
CA PHE A 404 -37.05 5.09 18.38
C PHE A 404 -35.81 5.30 19.25
N ARG A 405 -34.60 5.30 18.64
CA ARG A 405 -33.34 5.54 19.35
C ARG A 405 -32.57 6.69 18.74
N ALA A 406 -32.15 7.60 19.58
CA ALA A 406 -31.18 8.65 19.26
C ALA A 406 -29.84 8.32 19.91
N ASN A 407 -28.72 8.58 19.22
CA ASN A 407 -27.39 8.41 19.77
C ASN A 407 -26.63 9.73 19.65
N GLY A 408 -26.12 10.22 20.76
CA GLY A 408 -25.26 11.39 20.85
C GLY A 408 -23.84 11.01 21.27
N SER A 409 -22.86 11.79 20.85
CA SER A 409 -21.47 11.65 21.26
C SER A 409 -20.81 13.01 21.29
N LYS A 410 -20.12 13.31 22.39
CA LYS A 410 -19.33 14.53 22.56
C LYS A 410 -17.92 14.16 23.00
N GLU A 411 -16.90 14.76 22.36
CA GLU A 411 -15.52 14.62 22.84
C GLU A 411 -15.36 15.36 24.16
N ASN A 412 -15.05 14.64 25.24
CA ASN A 412 -14.77 15.19 26.54
C ASN A 412 -13.28 15.45 26.75
N PHE A 413 -12.44 14.50 26.30
CA PHE A 413 -10.99 14.66 26.32
C PHE A 413 -10.40 14.17 25.00
N ALA A 414 -9.64 15.02 24.34
CA ALA A 414 -9.09 14.73 23.02
C ALA A 414 -8.03 13.61 23.04
N GLY A 415 -7.24 13.50 24.13
CA GLY A 415 -6.17 12.53 24.22
C GLY A 415 -5.27 12.55 22.99
N PHE A 416 -4.96 11.37 22.43
CA PHE A 416 -4.11 11.23 21.24
C PHE A 416 -4.64 11.99 20.00
N ARG A 417 -5.92 12.29 19.94
CA ARG A 417 -6.54 13.00 18.80
C ARG A 417 -6.06 14.45 18.68
N LYS A 418 -5.46 14.99 19.71
CA LYS A 418 -4.77 16.29 19.67
C LYS A 418 -3.68 16.33 18.58
N VAL A 419 -3.02 15.20 18.33
CA VAL A 419 -1.90 15.06 17.37
C VAL A 419 -2.30 14.30 16.11
N TYR A 420 -3.16 13.29 16.25
CA TYR A 420 -3.52 12.39 15.14
C TYR A 420 -5.05 12.25 15.06
N GLN A 421 -5.66 13.05 14.21
CA GLN A 421 -7.11 13.06 14.05
C GLN A 421 -7.59 11.93 13.13
N ASP A 422 -8.61 11.22 13.60
CA ASP A 422 -9.46 10.41 12.75
C ASP A 422 -10.55 11.28 12.15
N ASN A 423 -10.66 11.34 10.82
CA ASN A 423 -11.60 12.21 10.08
C ASN A 423 -13.10 11.94 10.34
N LYS A 424 -13.47 11.13 11.34
CA LYS A 424 -14.80 10.51 11.42
C LYS A 424 -15.70 10.94 12.59
N SER A 425 -15.29 11.78 13.49
CA SER A 425 -16.20 12.19 14.56
C SER A 425 -16.49 13.69 14.52
N LYS A 426 -17.63 14.03 13.92
CA LYS A 426 -18.33 15.26 14.27
C LYS A 426 -19.06 15.01 15.58
N ASP A 427 -18.98 15.95 16.52
CA ASP A 427 -19.80 15.90 17.72
C ASP A 427 -21.26 15.92 17.31
N ASN A 428 -22.01 14.93 17.76
CA ASN A 428 -23.47 14.86 17.63
C ASN A 428 -24.06 15.01 19.02
N MET A 429 -24.44 16.25 19.37
CA MET A 429 -24.97 16.55 20.70
C MET A 429 -26.49 16.43 20.69
N LEU A 430 -27.01 15.50 21.52
CA LEU A 430 -28.42 15.48 21.86
C LEU A 430 -28.76 16.62 22.85
N PRO A 431 -30.03 17.09 22.88
CA PRO A 431 -30.50 17.94 23.94
C PRO A 431 -30.38 17.23 25.32
N ASP A 432 -30.43 17.98 26.40
CA ASP A 432 -30.48 17.38 27.73
C ASP A 432 -31.86 16.79 27.95
N LEU A 433 -31.92 15.45 27.95
CA LEU A 433 -33.14 14.66 28.06
C LEU A 433 -33.07 13.80 29.32
N VAL A 434 -34.18 13.69 30.01
CA VAL A 434 -34.38 12.80 31.15
C VAL A 434 -35.56 11.88 30.94
N VAL A 435 -35.56 10.74 31.63
CA VAL A 435 -36.68 9.80 31.56
C VAL A 435 -37.99 10.50 32.00
N GLY A 436 -39.06 10.32 31.23
CA GLY A 436 -40.34 10.96 31.45
C GLY A 436 -40.54 12.26 30.68
N ASP A 437 -39.48 12.81 30.04
CA ASP A 437 -39.64 13.97 29.17
C ASP A 437 -40.52 13.65 27.97
N THR A 438 -41.29 14.64 27.51
CA THR A 438 -42.03 14.58 26.24
C THR A 438 -41.22 15.29 25.16
N VAL A 439 -41.10 14.64 24.01
CA VAL A 439 -40.51 15.21 22.77
C VAL A 439 -41.51 15.07 21.64
N TYR A 440 -41.41 15.95 20.65
CA TYR A 440 -42.35 15.99 19.52
C TYR A 440 -41.63 15.62 18.23
N SER A 441 -42.19 14.69 17.46
CA SER A 441 -41.73 14.47 16.08
C SER A 441 -42.24 15.59 15.18
N LYS A 442 -41.32 16.11 14.34
CA LYS A 442 -41.66 17.05 13.25
C LYS A 442 -42.08 16.29 12.01
N ASP A 443 -41.34 15.27 11.68
CA ASP A 443 -41.58 14.34 10.58
C ASP A 443 -40.93 12.98 10.90
N ILE A 444 -41.46 11.94 10.29
CA ILE A 444 -40.86 10.61 10.31
C ILE A 444 -40.93 10.06 8.88
N ILE A 445 -39.78 9.88 8.27
CA ILE A 445 -39.64 9.56 6.85
C ILE A 445 -39.24 8.10 6.68
N PRO A 446 -40.00 7.30 5.91
CA PRO A 446 -39.60 5.96 5.53
C PRO A 446 -38.53 6.05 4.40
N ASN A 447 -37.37 5.46 4.63
CA ASN A 447 -36.26 5.44 3.68
C ASN A 447 -36.00 4.00 3.22
N GLN A 448 -35.99 3.80 1.91
CA GLN A 448 -35.65 2.54 1.28
C GLN A 448 -34.14 2.38 1.16
N HIS A 449 -33.63 1.23 1.51
CA HIS A 449 -32.23 0.86 1.40
C HIS A 449 -32.09 -0.48 0.72
N PHE A 450 -31.01 -0.60 -0.06
CA PHE A 450 -30.59 -1.89 -0.59
C PHE A 450 -29.16 -2.17 -0.10
N THR A 451 -28.90 -3.41 0.30
CA THR A 451 -27.54 -3.84 0.59
C THR A 451 -26.66 -3.62 -0.64
N GLN A 452 -25.42 -3.24 -0.43
CA GLN A 452 -24.47 -2.99 -1.51
C GLN A 452 -23.47 -4.15 -1.58
N PRO A 453 -23.00 -4.51 -2.80
CA PRO A 453 -21.97 -5.52 -2.93
C PRO A 453 -20.68 -5.10 -2.20
N PRO A 454 -19.82 -6.05 -1.81
CA PRO A 454 -18.55 -5.71 -1.20
C PRO A 454 -17.71 -4.86 -2.15
N ALA A 455 -17.03 -3.86 -1.60
CA ALA A 455 -16.22 -2.96 -2.42
C ALA A 455 -15.01 -3.70 -3.01
N ARG A 456 -14.67 -3.44 -4.28
CA ARG A 456 -13.42 -3.90 -4.89
C ARG A 456 -12.21 -3.44 -4.07
N TYR A 457 -11.15 -4.23 -4.07
CA TYR A 457 -9.92 -3.88 -3.37
C TYR A 457 -9.25 -2.61 -3.93
N SER A 458 -8.81 -1.74 -3.05
CA SER A 458 -7.79 -0.74 -3.32
C SER A 458 -6.40 -1.31 -3.02
N GLU A 459 -5.31 -0.59 -3.33
CA GLU A 459 -3.96 -0.99 -2.88
C GLU A 459 -3.92 -1.20 -1.36
N ALA A 460 -4.51 -0.28 -0.60
CA ALA A 460 -4.56 -0.35 0.87
C ALA A 460 -5.34 -1.56 1.40
N THR A 461 -6.55 -1.80 0.87
CA THR A 461 -7.38 -2.91 1.35
C THR A 461 -6.89 -4.27 0.87
N LEU A 462 -6.18 -4.34 -0.26
CA LEU A 462 -5.52 -5.57 -0.71
C LEU A 462 -4.34 -5.93 0.20
N ILE A 463 -3.51 -4.95 0.59
CA ILE A 463 -2.42 -5.17 1.54
C ILE A 463 -2.98 -5.67 2.87
N LYS A 464 -4.04 -5.02 3.36
CA LYS A 464 -4.71 -5.44 4.59
C LYS A 464 -5.20 -6.89 4.49
N ALA A 465 -5.84 -7.26 3.38
CA ALA A 465 -6.31 -8.62 3.16
C ALA A 465 -5.15 -9.64 3.08
N LEU A 466 -4.04 -9.30 2.42
CA LEU A 466 -2.85 -10.14 2.40
C LEU A 466 -2.27 -10.34 3.81
N GLU A 467 -2.13 -9.26 4.59
CA GLU A 467 -1.62 -9.29 5.97
C GLU A 467 -2.52 -10.15 6.88
N GLU A 468 -3.85 -9.92 6.85
CA GLU A 468 -4.84 -10.66 7.65
C GLU A 468 -4.85 -12.16 7.34
N ASN A 469 -4.55 -12.52 6.10
CA ASN A 469 -4.42 -13.91 5.68
C ASN A 469 -3.00 -14.48 5.89
N GLY A 470 -2.05 -13.71 6.42
CA GLY A 470 -0.66 -14.14 6.63
C GLY A 470 0.15 -14.31 5.35
N VAL A 471 -0.31 -13.76 4.22
CA VAL A 471 0.30 -13.89 2.88
C VAL A 471 1.18 -12.69 2.57
N GLY A 472 2.43 -12.95 2.24
CA GLY A 472 3.44 -11.91 2.01
C GLY A 472 4.06 -11.38 3.30
N ARG A 473 5.03 -10.51 3.13
CA ARG A 473 5.79 -9.85 4.21
C ARG A 473 6.09 -8.41 3.81
N PRO A 474 6.58 -7.56 4.70
CA PRO A 474 6.92 -6.16 4.42
C PRO A 474 7.69 -5.92 3.11
N SER A 475 8.58 -6.83 2.74
CA SER A 475 9.37 -6.76 1.51
C SER A 475 8.59 -7.11 0.23
N THR A 476 7.46 -7.82 0.32
CA THR A 476 6.75 -8.38 -0.84
C THR A 476 5.45 -7.67 -1.22
N TYR A 477 4.79 -6.94 -0.32
CA TYR A 477 3.50 -6.29 -0.61
C TYR A 477 3.56 -5.37 -1.85
N SER A 478 4.44 -4.38 -1.82
CA SER A 478 4.56 -3.41 -2.93
C SER A 478 5.02 -4.06 -4.26
N PRO A 479 6.05 -4.94 -4.28
CA PRO A 479 6.45 -5.66 -5.50
C PRO A 479 5.35 -6.55 -6.09
N THR A 480 4.55 -7.20 -5.26
CA THR A 480 3.42 -8.04 -5.71
C THR A 480 2.38 -7.20 -6.43
N ILE A 481 1.93 -6.11 -5.79
CA ILE A 481 0.94 -5.19 -6.39
C ILE A 481 1.46 -4.58 -7.69
N GLU A 482 2.73 -4.21 -7.74
CA GLU A 482 3.35 -3.70 -8.98
C GLU A 482 3.40 -4.79 -10.05
N THR A 483 3.68 -6.04 -9.69
CA THR A 483 3.81 -7.13 -10.64
C THR A 483 2.48 -7.49 -11.29
N ILE A 484 1.40 -7.66 -10.54
CA ILE A 484 0.08 -7.99 -11.10
C ILE A 484 -0.44 -6.88 -12.02
N GLN A 485 -0.15 -5.61 -11.72
CA GLN A 485 -0.48 -4.48 -12.59
C GLN A 485 0.41 -4.44 -13.84
N ARG A 486 1.74 -4.63 -13.70
CA ARG A 486 2.69 -4.62 -14.81
C ARG A 486 2.47 -5.77 -15.79
N ARG A 487 1.99 -6.93 -15.30
CA ARG A 487 1.60 -8.07 -16.12
C ARG A 487 0.22 -7.91 -16.76
N TYR A 488 -0.47 -6.82 -16.41
CA TYR A 488 -1.83 -6.55 -16.90
C TYR A 488 -2.83 -7.64 -16.49
N TYR A 489 -2.61 -8.26 -15.33
CA TYR A 489 -3.59 -9.20 -14.73
C TYR A 489 -4.73 -8.47 -14.08
N VAL A 490 -4.45 -7.26 -13.60
CA VAL A 490 -5.44 -6.34 -13.05
C VAL A 490 -5.22 -4.93 -13.61
N LYS A 491 -6.31 -4.17 -13.69
CA LYS A 491 -6.28 -2.72 -13.96
C LYS A 491 -6.78 -1.95 -12.76
N LEU A 492 -6.34 -0.71 -12.62
CA LEU A 492 -6.78 0.17 -11.55
C LEU A 492 -7.76 1.19 -12.11
N VAL A 493 -9.05 1.06 -11.75
CA VAL A 493 -10.14 1.95 -12.15
C VAL A 493 -10.66 2.65 -10.90
N ALA A 494 -10.73 3.98 -10.90
CA ALA A 494 -11.13 4.77 -9.75
C ALA A 494 -10.46 4.34 -8.42
N LYS A 495 -9.14 4.02 -8.47
CA LYS A 495 -8.31 3.52 -7.36
C LYS A 495 -8.73 2.12 -6.84
N ARG A 496 -9.51 1.36 -7.58
CA ARG A 496 -9.93 0.00 -7.26
C ARG A 496 -9.39 -0.97 -8.30
N PHE A 497 -9.02 -2.17 -7.86
CA PHE A 497 -8.59 -3.23 -8.75
C PHE A 497 -9.79 -3.91 -9.40
N GLU A 498 -9.69 -4.08 -10.71
CA GLU A 498 -10.56 -4.95 -11.50
C GLU A 498 -9.69 -6.00 -12.19
N PRO A 499 -10.06 -7.28 -12.19
CA PRO A 499 -9.36 -8.28 -12.96
C PRO A 499 -9.49 -7.96 -14.45
N THR A 500 -8.50 -8.36 -15.24
CA THR A 500 -8.61 -8.36 -16.70
C THR A 500 -8.95 -9.77 -17.18
N GLU A 501 -9.43 -9.90 -18.40
CA GLU A 501 -9.62 -11.20 -19.04
C GLU A 501 -8.35 -12.05 -18.99
N LEU A 502 -7.18 -11.44 -19.29
CA LEU A 502 -5.90 -12.11 -19.19
C LEU A 502 -5.60 -12.60 -17.76
N GLY A 503 -5.91 -11.79 -16.76
CA GLY A 503 -5.74 -12.14 -15.36
C GLY A 503 -6.62 -13.32 -14.96
N THR A 504 -7.88 -13.32 -15.39
CA THR A 504 -8.82 -14.42 -15.14
C THR A 504 -8.39 -15.72 -15.81
N ILE A 505 -7.94 -15.66 -17.08
CA ILE A 505 -7.41 -16.84 -17.79
C ILE A 505 -6.18 -17.40 -17.06
N VAL A 506 -5.20 -16.55 -16.74
CA VAL A 506 -3.98 -17.00 -16.05
C VAL A 506 -4.30 -17.58 -14.68
N HIS A 507 -5.20 -16.97 -13.93
CA HIS A 507 -5.66 -17.50 -12.63
C HIS A 507 -6.30 -18.87 -12.81
N GLY A 508 -7.27 -19.01 -13.71
CA GLY A 508 -7.98 -20.27 -13.96
C GLY A 508 -7.01 -21.41 -14.30
N LEU A 509 -6.02 -21.16 -15.17
CA LEU A 509 -5.00 -22.15 -15.49
C LEU A 509 -4.13 -22.54 -14.28
N VAL A 510 -3.71 -21.53 -13.48
CA VAL A 510 -2.87 -21.82 -12.31
C VAL A 510 -3.71 -22.47 -11.20
N ASP A 511 -4.97 -22.13 -11.04
CA ASP A 511 -5.88 -22.76 -10.07
C ASP A 511 -6.17 -24.24 -10.43
N THR A 512 -6.39 -24.52 -11.72
CA THR A 512 -6.65 -25.89 -12.19
C THR A 512 -5.45 -26.81 -12.04
N TYR A 513 -4.28 -26.37 -12.51
CA TYR A 513 -3.10 -27.26 -12.59
C TYR A 513 -2.17 -27.15 -11.38
N PHE A 514 -2.21 -26.03 -10.65
CA PHE A 514 -1.35 -25.76 -9.49
C PHE A 514 -2.16 -25.22 -8.29
N PRO A 515 -3.20 -25.92 -7.81
CA PRO A 515 -4.14 -25.38 -6.83
C PRO A 515 -3.46 -24.91 -5.53
N ARG A 516 -2.38 -25.59 -5.11
CA ARG A 516 -1.60 -25.20 -3.92
C ARG A 516 -0.92 -23.82 -4.07
N ILE A 517 -0.54 -23.42 -5.30
CA ILE A 517 0.13 -22.14 -5.55
C ILE A 517 -0.82 -20.95 -5.38
N VAL A 518 -2.11 -21.16 -5.61
CA VAL A 518 -3.15 -20.14 -5.43
C VAL A 518 -3.89 -20.28 -4.09
N ASP A 519 -3.58 -21.31 -3.32
CA ASP A 519 -4.18 -21.52 -2.01
C ASP A 519 -3.62 -20.53 -0.98
N VAL A 520 -4.54 -19.82 -0.31
CA VAL A 520 -4.21 -18.78 0.66
C VAL A 520 -3.56 -19.39 1.90
N SER A 521 -4.14 -20.47 2.41
CA SER A 521 -3.69 -21.15 3.65
C SER A 521 -2.31 -21.75 3.45
N PHE A 522 -2.09 -22.43 2.31
CA PHE A 522 -0.80 -22.99 1.95
C PHE A 522 0.29 -21.92 1.82
N THR A 523 -0.01 -20.80 1.16
CA THR A 523 0.96 -19.72 1.02
C THR A 523 1.28 -19.07 2.38
N ALA A 524 0.28 -18.92 3.25
CA ALA A 524 0.48 -18.42 4.61
C ALA A 524 1.32 -19.38 5.48
N GLU A 525 1.11 -20.70 5.35
CA GLU A 525 1.93 -21.71 6.03
C GLU A 525 3.38 -21.66 5.56
N MET A 526 3.60 -21.58 4.25
CA MET A 526 4.95 -21.44 3.68
C MET A 526 5.66 -20.15 4.17
N GLU A 527 4.95 -19.02 4.34
CA GLU A 527 5.53 -17.82 4.92
C GLU A 527 5.91 -18.02 6.41
N LYS A 528 5.13 -18.82 7.17
CA LYS A 528 5.48 -19.21 8.55
C LYS A 528 6.69 -20.15 8.58
N ASP A 529 6.79 -21.08 7.63
CA ASP A 529 7.95 -21.98 7.53
C ASP A 529 9.24 -21.19 7.24
N LEU A 530 9.15 -20.18 6.36
CA LEU A 530 10.27 -19.28 6.09
C LEU A 530 10.68 -18.48 7.34
N ASP A 531 9.74 -18.04 8.17
CA ASP A 531 10.02 -17.37 9.42
C ASP A 531 10.61 -18.38 10.45
N ALA A 532 10.14 -19.63 10.49
CA ALA A 532 10.69 -20.67 11.35
C ALA A 532 12.13 -21.06 10.96
N ILE A 533 12.49 -21.02 9.67
CA ILE A 533 13.89 -21.15 9.22
C ILE A 533 14.73 -19.97 9.75
N GLU A 534 14.22 -18.76 9.70
CA GLU A 534 14.88 -17.56 10.20
C GLU A 534 15.16 -17.63 11.71
N GLU A 535 14.29 -18.30 12.46
CA GLU A 535 14.44 -18.56 13.90
C GLU A 535 15.30 -19.81 14.21
N GLY A 536 15.86 -20.47 13.21
CA GLY A 536 16.66 -21.69 13.38
C GLY A 536 15.87 -22.93 13.79
N LYS A 537 14.53 -22.91 13.66
CA LYS A 537 13.63 -24.02 14.06
C LYS A 537 13.42 -25.06 12.95
N LEU A 538 13.59 -24.69 11.68
CA LEU A 538 13.42 -25.55 10.53
C LEU A 538 14.65 -25.49 9.60
N GLU A 539 14.97 -26.63 9.01
CA GLU A 539 15.99 -26.73 7.95
C GLU A 539 15.37 -26.34 6.60
N TRP A 540 15.97 -25.40 5.91
CA TRP A 540 15.45 -24.88 4.66
C TRP A 540 15.32 -25.93 3.55
N VAL A 541 16.25 -26.91 3.48
CA VAL A 541 16.21 -28.00 2.49
C VAL A 541 14.96 -28.85 2.65
N LYS A 542 14.59 -29.20 3.88
CA LYS A 542 13.38 -29.99 4.17
C LYS A 542 12.11 -29.26 3.75
N VAL A 543 12.07 -27.93 3.96
CA VAL A 543 10.93 -27.12 3.54
C VAL A 543 10.81 -27.08 2.00
N ILE A 544 11.94 -26.95 1.30
CA ILE A 544 11.94 -26.98 -0.17
C ILE A 544 11.53 -28.35 -0.70
N ASP A 545 12.05 -29.45 -0.13
CA ASP A 545 11.72 -30.81 -0.56
C ASP A 545 10.23 -31.12 -0.37
N ALA A 546 9.66 -30.78 0.78
CA ALA A 546 8.24 -30.94 1.08
C ALA A 546 7.33 -30.16 0.12
N PHE A 547 7.81 -29.02 -0.37
CA PHE A 547 7.13 -28.24 -1.40
C PHE A 547 7.31 -28.86 -2.80
N TYR A 548 8.54 -29.21 -3.18
CA TYR A 548 8.90 -29.54 -4.56
C TYR A 548 8.31 -30.89 -5.02
N ARG A 549 8.35 -31.92 -4.19
CA ARG A 549 7.86 -33.24 -4.54
C ARG A 549 6.40 -33.30 -5.02
N PRO A 550 5.43 -32.69 -4.32
CA PRO A 550 4.08 -32.60 -4.85
C PRO A 550 3.98 -31.68 -6.08
N PHE A 551 4.76 -30.58 -6.10
CA PHE A 551 4.74 -29.58 -7.17
C PHE A 551 5.23 -30.18 -8.50
N GLU A 552 6.26 -31.01 -8.50
CA GLU A 552 6.80 -31.69 -9.67
C GLU A 552 5.75 -32.59 -10.38
N LYS A 553 4.92 -33.27 -9.60
CA LYS A 553 3.81 -34.07 -10.15
C LYS A 553 2.80 -33.19 -10.88
N HIS A 554 2.41 -32.10 -10.27
CA HIS A 554 1.50 -31.12 -10.89
C HIS A 554 2.12 -30.48 -12.13
N LEU A 555 3.42 -30.25 -12.14
CA LEU A 555 4.14 -29.71 -13.29
C LEU A 555 4.06 -30.64 -14.48
N SER A 556 4.33 -31.94 -14.27
CA SER A 556 4.26 -32.96 -15.30
C SER A 556 2.85 -33.10 -15.91
N ILE A 557 1.81 -33.04 -15.08
CA ILE A 557 0.40 -33.02 -15.53
C ILE A 557 0.13 -31.78 -16.37
N ALA A 558 0.53 -30.60 -15.88
CA ALA A 558 0.29 -29.33 -16.58
C ALA A 558 0.99 -29.26 -17.94
N GLU A 559 2.21 -29.80 -18.06
CA GLU A 559 2.94 -29.85 -19.33
C GLU A 559 2.23 -30.73 -20.35
N ALA A 560 1.68 -31.88 -19.92
CA ALA A 560 0.99 -32.84 -20.76
C ALA A 560 -0.44 -32.37 -21.15
N GLU A 561 -1.24 -31.96 -20.18
CA GLU A 561 -2.69 -31.82 -20.35
C GLU A 561 -3.15 -30.35 -20.58
N MET A 562 -2.35 -29.34 -20.19
CA MET A 562 -2.76 -27.97 -20.38
C MET A 562 -2.95 -27.64 -21.87
N GLU A 563 -4.15 -27.26 -22.25
CA GLU A 563 -4.46 -26.87 -23.62
C GLU A 563 -3.95 -25.45 -23.95
N LYS A 564 -3.71 -25.22 -25.24
CA LYS A 564 -3.34 -23.88 -25.73
C LYS A 564 -4.57 -23.00 -25.80
N ILE A 565 -4.53 -21.90 -25.07
CA ILE A 565 -5.58 -20.88 -25.10
C ILE A 565 -5.19 -19.78 -26.09
N GLU A 566 -5.98 -19.61 -27.13
CA GLU A 566 -5.84 -18.50 -28.06
C GLU A 566 -6.71 -17.33 -27.59
N ILE A 567 -6.05 -16.27 -27.13
CA ILE A 567 -6.75 -15.02 -26.81
C ILE A 567 -7.16 -14.42 -28.15
N LYS A 568 -8.48 -14.41 -28.44
CA LYS A 568 -9.01 -13.78 -29.64
C LYS A 568 -8.71 -12.28 -29.58
N ASP A 569 -8.08 -11.78 -30.64
CA ASP A 569 -7.86 -10.34 -30.77
C ASP A 569 -9.22 -9.64 -30.97
N GLU A 570 -9.52 -8.61 -30.17
CA GLU A 570 -10.72 -7.80 -30.33
C GLU A 570 -10.63 -6.99 -31.64
N PRO A 571 -11.64 -6.99 -32.54
CA PRO A 571 -11.64 -6.13 -33.72
C PRO A 571 -11.55 -4.66 -33.31
N ALA A 572 -10.71 -3.89 -33.99
CA ALA A 572 -10.58 -2.46 -33.73
C ALA A 572 -11.66 -1.61 -34.42
N GLY A 573 -12.42 -2.21 -35.36
CA GLY A 573 -13.48 -1.53 -36.10
C GLY A 573 -13.00 -0.66 -37.28
N PHE A 574 -11.72 -0.77 -37.66
CA PHE A 574 -11.15 -0.08 -38.81
C PHE A 574 -10.01 -0.89 -39.42
N ASP A 575 -9.65 -0.59 -40.67
CA ASP A 575 -8.64 -1.30 -41.44
C ASP A 575 -7.26 -0.65 -41.33
N CYS A 576 -6.25 -1.43 -41.62
CA CYS A 576 -4.85 -1.01 -41.64
C CYS A 576 -4.58 -0.10 -42.89
N GLU A 577 -4.12 1.11 -42.65
CA GLU A 577 -3.79 2.07 -43.70
C GLU A 577 -2.59 1.66 -44.61
N LEU A 578 -1.78 0.67 -44.16
CA LEU A 578 -0.63 0.20 -44.93
C LEU A 578 -0.97 -1.01 -45.81
N CYS A 579 -1.87 -1.87 -45.42
CA CYS A 579 -2.14 -3.14 -46.16
C CYS A 579 -3.62 -3.49 -46.31
N GLY A 580 -4.55 -2.66 -45.81
CA GLY A 580 -5.99 -2.86 -45.96
C GLY A 580 -6.59 -3.97 -45.08
N ASN A 581 -5.78 -4.75 -44.34
CA ASN A 581 -6.29 -5.80 -43.44
C ASN A 581 -6.87 -5.19 -42.17
N PRO A 582 -7.85 -5.86 -41.51
CA PRO A 582 -8.45 -5.36 -40.27
C PRO A 582 -7.43 -5.08 -39.18
N MET A 583 -7.59 -3.96 -38.48
CA MET A 583 -6.85 -3.72 -37.25
C MET A 583 -7.52 -4.43 -36.07
N VAL A 584 -6.70 -4.90 -35.16
CA VAL A 584 -7.11 -5.61 -33.96
C VAL A 584 -6.49 -4.98 -32.71
N ILE A 585 -7.15 -5.12 -31.58
CA ILE A 585 -6.65 -4.65 -30.30
C ILE A 585 -5.79 -5.75 -29.67
N LYS A 586 -4.48 -5.50 -29.56
CA LYS A 586 -3.54 -6.40 -28.87
C LYS A 586 -3.11 -5.83 -27.52
N ILE A 587 -2.76 -6.71 -26.60
CA ILE A 587 -2.23 -6.35 -25.30
C ILE A 587 -0.70 -6.41 -25.36
N GLY A 588 -0.05 -5.25 -25.23
CA GLY A 588 1.41 -5.12 -25.18
C GLY A 588 1.94 -4.85 -23.77
N LYS A 589 3.26 -4.66 -23.68
CA LYS A 589 3.96 -4.34 -22.42
C LYS A 589 3.44 -3.06 -21.72
N PHE A 590 2.88 -2.13 -22.49
CA PHE A 590 2.40 -0.83 -22.01
C PHE A 590 0.88 -0.70 -22.03
N GLY A 591 0.14 -1.81 -22.22
CA GLY A 591 -1.32 -1.83 -22.30
C GLY A 591 -1.84 -2.23 -23.69
N LYS A 592 -3.14 -2.01 -23.92
CA LYS A 592 -3.80 -2.27 -25.21
C LYS A 592 -3.27 -1.30 -26.28
N PHE A 593 -3.12 -1.81 -27.51
CA PHE A 593 -2.75 -1.04 -28.70
C PHE A 593 -3.39 -1.64 -29.94
N TYR A 594 -3.58 -0.86 -30.97
CA TYR A 594 -4.02 -1.36 -32.27
C TYR A 594 -2.84 -1.97 -33.03
N ALA A 595 -3.03 -3.14 -33.59
CA ALA A 595 -2.07 -3.84 -34.45
C ALA A 595 -2.76 -4.36 -35.70
N CYS A 596 -2.03 -4.43 -36.80
CA CYS A 596 -2.56 -5.07 -38.00
C CYS A 596 -2.71 -6.58 -37.77
N SER A 597 -3.84 -7.15 -38.20
CA SER A 597 -4.09 -8.61 -38.14
C SER A 597 -3.14 -9.42 -39.01
N ASN A 598 -2.55 -8.79 -40.06
CA ASN A 598 -1.59 -9.43 -40.99
C ASN A 598 -0.14 -9.44 -40.44
N PHE A 599 0.06 -9.39 -39.14
CA PHE A 599 1.39 -9.60 -38.54
C PHE A 599 1.82 -11.07 -38.70
N PRO A 600 3.07 -11.40 -39.11
CA PRO A 600 4.26 -10.54 -39.18
C PRO A 600 4.52 -9.76 -40.50
N ASP A 601 3.71 -9.99 -41.52
CA ASP A 601 3.93 -9.36 -42.85
C ASP A 601 3.67 -7.86 -42.82
N CYS A 602 2.65 -7.42 -42.13
CA CYS A 602 2.42 -6.03 -41.79
C CYS A 602 2.62 -5.75 -40.32
N ARG A 603 3.56 -4.85 -39.99
CA ARG A 603 3.92 -4.49 -38.62
C ARG A 603 3.30 -3.18 -38.15
N ASN A 604 2.25 -2.71 -38.81
CA ASN A 604 1.59 -1.48 -38.42
C ASN A 604 0.99 -1.58 -37.03
N THR A 605 1.31 -0.61 -36.18
CA THR A 605 0.75 -0.51 -34.81
C THR A 605 0.42 0.93 -34.49
N LYS A 606 -0.73 1.14 -33.81
CA LYS A 606 -1.17 2.46 -33.34
C LYS A 606 -1.48 2.40 -31.84
N ALA A 607 -1.11 3.46 -31.12
CA ALA A 607 -1.54 3.62 -29.74
C ALA A 607 -3.05 3.86 -29.66
N ILE A 608 -3.73 3.24 -28.69
CA ILE A 608 -5.10 3.60 -28.36
C ILE A 608 -5.07 4.94 -27.65
N VAL A 609 -5.50 5.99 -28.33
CA VAL A 609 -5.54 7.35 -27.81
C VAL A 609 -6.96 7.71 -27.38
N LYS A 610 -7.07 8.40 -26.28
CA LYS A 610 -8.34 8.91 -25.79
C LYS A 610 -8.58 10.30 -26.36
N LYS A 611 -9.44 10.39 -27.35
CA LYS A 611 -9.93 11.67 -27.87
C LYS A 611 -10.79 12.37 -26.82
N ILE A 612 -10.69 13.68 -26.72
CA ILE A 612 -11.52 14.48 -25.78
C ILE A 612 -12.65 15.23 -26.50
N ASN A 613 -12.85 14.92 -27.78
CA ASN A 613 -13.89 15.53 -28.67
C ASN A 613 -13.77 17.06 -28.74
N VAL A 614 -12.55 17.56 -28.77
CA VAL A 614 -12.23 18.99 -28.93
C VAL A 614 -11.30 19.15 -30.12
N LYS A 615 -11.65 20.03 -31.03
CA LYS A 615 -10.75 20.41 -32.15
C LYS A 615 -9.50 21.09 -31.62
N CYS A 616 -8.38 20.83 -32.28
CA CYS A 616 -7.10 21.42 -31.88
C CYS A 616 -7.15 22.94 -31.96
N PRO A 617 -6.88 23.68 -30.87
CA PRO A 617 -6.90 25.13 -30.88
C PRO A 617 -5.86 25.77 -31.82
N LEU A 618 -4.78 25.02 -32.13
CA LEU A 618 -3.71 25.52 -32.99
C LEU A 618 -3.98 25.30 -34.49
N CYS A 619 -4.16 24.04 -34.92
CA CYS A 619 -4.38 23.73 -36.34
C CYS A 619 -5.84 23.69 -36.78
N LYS A 620 -6.79 23.64 -35.84
CA LYS A 620 -8.25 23.58 -36.03
C LYS A 620 -8.78 22.38 -36.86
N GLU A 621 -7.90 21.57 -37.40
CA GLU A 621 -8.19 20.39 -38.21
C GLU A 621 -8.20 19.11 -37.39
N GLY A 622 -7.09 18.84 -36.66
CA GLY A 622 -6.96 17.65 -35.82
C GLY A 622 -7.75 17.74 -34.54
N GLU A 623 -7.92 16.61 -33.87
CA GLU A 623 -8.54 16.53 -32.54
C GLU A 623 -7.50 16.52 -31.40
N VAL A 624 -7.90 17.04 -30.27
CA VAL A 624 -7.06 16.96 -29.07
C VAL A 624 -7.21 15.58 -28.42
N ILE A 625 -6.07 14.97 -28.12
CA ILE A 625 -5.97 13.64 -27.50
C ILE A 625 -5.25 13.71 -26.17
N GLU A 626 -5.67 12.85 -25.25
CA GLU A 626 -4.99 12.65 -23.96
C GLU A 626 -3.72 11.79 -24.17
N ARG A 627 -2.57 12.29 -23.75
CA ARG A 627 -1.27 11.62 -23.81
C ARG A 627 -0.63 11.53 -22.42
N LYS A 628 0.34 10.65 -22.26
CA LYS A 628 1.15 10.54 -21.04
C LYS A 628 2.60 10.88 -21.34
N SER A 629 3.19 11.77 -20.56
CA SER A 629 4.61 12.12 -20.62
C SER A 629 5.49 10.95 -20.12
N LYS A 630 6.80 11.00 -20.37
CA LYS A 630 7.78 10.02 -19.84
C LYS A 630 7.73 9.90 -18.31
N LYS A 631 7.26 10.92 -17.60
CA LYS A 631 7.02 10.92 -16.14
C LYS A 631 5.59 10.49 -15.77
N ASN A 632 4.86 9.85 -16.67
CA ASN A 632 3.48 9.36 -16.49
C ASN A 632 2.44 10.45 -16.12
N ARG A 633 2.72 11.70 -16.48
CA ARG A 633 1.84 12.85 -16.29
C ARG A 633 0.93 13.00 -17.51
N ILE A 634 -0.37 13.16 -17.31
CA ILE A 634 -1.33 13.40 -18.41
C ILE A 634 -1.09 14.81 -18.95
N PHE A 635 -1.10 14.91 -20.28
CA PHE A 635 -1.14 16.15 -21.03
C PHE A 635 -2.02 15.97 -22.26
N PHE A 636 -2.42 17.05 -22.88
CA PHE A 636 -3.28 17.08 -24.05
C PHE A 636 -2.48 17.59 -25.24
N GLY A 637 -2.55 16.87 -26.35
CA GLY A 637 -1.82 17.24 -27.58
C GLY A 637 -2.65 17.02 -28.82
N CYS A 638 -2.25 17.59 -29.95
CA CYS A 638 -2.90 17.33 -31.22
C CYS A 638 -2.63 15.90 -31.70
N GLU A 639 -3.63 15.24 -32.30
CA GLU A 639 -3.45 13.93 -32.94
C GLU A 639 -2.52 13.98 -34.15
N ARG A 640 -2.39 15.13 -34.79
CA ARG A 640 -1.55 15.37 -35.96
C ARG A 640 -0.07 15.64 -35.63
N TYR A 641 0.35 15.39 -34.39
CA TYR A 641 1.79 15.48 -34.12
C TYR A 641 2.58 14.45 -34.92
N PRO A 642 3.70 14.82 -35.60
CA PRO A 642 4.50 16.06 -35.45
C PRO A 642 4.07 17.27 -36.30
N ASP A 643 3.11 17.15 -37.22
CA ASP A 643 2.68 18.24 -38.07
C ASP A 643 2.06 19.41 -37.31
N CYS A 644 1.49 19.15 -36.14
CA CYS A 644 0.98 20.15 -35.24
C CYS A 644 1.51 19.91 -33.83
N GLU A 645 2.28 20.84 -33.29
CA GLU A 645 2.96 20.74 -31.98
C GLU A 645 2.10 21.23 -30.80
N PHE A 646 0.78 21.31 -30.97
CA PHE A 646 -0.09 21.75 -29.88
C PHE A 646 0.04 20.85 -28.64
N VAL A 647 0.32 21.45 -27.47
CA VAL A 647 0.41 20.81 -26.17
C VAL A 647 -0.23 21.67 -25.10
N SER A 648 -1.04 21.05 -24.23
CA SER A 648 -1.60 21.67 -23.03
C SER A 648 -1.51 20.73 -21.84
N TRP A 649 -1.16 21.26 -20.65
CA TRP A 649 -1.13 20.49 -19.41
C TRP A 649 -2.50 20.44 -18.73
N ASP A 650 -3.38 21.39 -19.02
CA ASP A 650 -4.76 21.42 -18.57
C ASP A 650 -5.68 21.02 -19.72
N LYS A 651 -6.86 20.47 -19.44
CA LYS A 651 -7.78 19.92 -20.45
C LYS A 651 -8.46 21.03 -21.25
N PRO A 652 -8.21 21.17 -22.57
CA PRO A 652 -8.97 22.10 -23.41
C PRO A 652 -10.46 21.72 -23.46
N ILE A 653 -11.33 22.72 -23.50
CA ILE A 653 -12.79 22.51 -23.45
C ILE A 653 -13.51 22.88 -24.76
N GLY A 654 -12.78 23.28 -25.80
CA GLY A 654 -13.36 23.58 -27.12
C GLY A 654 -14.10 24.91 -27.20
N ARG A 655 -13.87 25.80 -26.23
CA ARG A 655 -14.39 27.17 -26.26
C ARG A 655 -13.23 28.18 -26.26
N ASP A 656 -13.44 29.31 -26.91
CA ASP A 656 -12.49 30.40 -26.93
C ASP A 656 -12.82 31.41 -25.79
N CYS A 657 -11.80 32.12 -25.34
CA CYS A 657 -11.90 33.10 -24.28
C CYS A 657 -12.62 34.36 -24.76
N PRO A 658 -13.64 34.86 -24.07
CA PRO A 658 -14.36 36.08 -24.46
C PRO A 658 -13.50 37.35 -24.36
N LYS A 659 -12.36 37.31 -23.63
CA LYS A 659 -11.45 38.46 -23.45
C LYS A 659 -10.37 38.53 -24.55
N CYS A 660 -9.82 37.39 -24.97
CA CYS A 660 -8.61 37.38 -25.82
C CYS A 660 -8.63 36.32 -26.93
N GLU A 661 -9.76 35.65 -27.18
CA GLU A 661 -9.98 34.66 -28.25
C GLU A 661 -9.04 33.43 -28.18
N LYS A 662 -8.23 33.28 -27.14
CA LYS A 662 -7.43 32.06 -26.92
C LYS A 662 -8.29 30.98 -26.29
N TYR A 663 -7.90 29.73 -26.45
CA TYR A 663 -8.66 28.59 -25.95
C TYR A 663 -8.76 28.56 -24.42
N LEU A 664 -9.90 28.08 -23.93
CA LEU A 664 -10.15 27.85 -22.50
C LEU A 664 -9.75 26.43 -22.11
N VAL A 665 -9.30 26.29 -20.88
CA VAL A 665 -8.90 25.01 -20.28
C VAL A 665 -9.63 24.79 -18.96
N GLN A 666 -9.91 23.53 -18.65
CA GLN A 666 -10.45 23.08 -17.38
C GLN A 666 -9.32 22.68 -16.43
N LYS A 667 -9.23 23.35 -15.29
CA LYS A 667 -8.23 23.10 -14.25
C LYS A 667 -8.89 22.56 -13.00
N LYS A 668 -8.30 21.52 -12.38
CA LYS A 668 -8.72 21.01 -11.08
C LYS A 668 -8.18 21.94 -9.98
N VAL A 669 -9.06 22.53 -9.18
CA VAL A 669 -8.75 23.35 -8.02
C VAL A 669 -9.25 22.70 -6.74
N ARG A 670 -8.81 23.21 -5.57
CA ARG A 670 -9.23 22.69 -4.27
C ARG A 670 -10.72 23.01 -4.07
N GLY A 671 -11.56 21.98 -4.13
CA GLY A 671 -13.02 22.12 -3.98
C GLY A 671 -13.85 21.99 -5.27
N GLY A 672 -13.24 21.85 -6.46
CA GLY A 672 -14.00 21.73 -7.71
C GLY A 672 -13.17 21.78 -8.99
N GLN A 673 -13.82 22.20 -10.04
CA GLN A 673 -13.21 22.44 -11.34
C GLN A 673 -13.44 23.92 -11.70
N GLN A 674 -12.45 24.55 -12.28
CA GLN A 674 -12.49 25.93 -12.73
C GLN A 674 -12.10 25.99 -14.21
N VAL A 675 -12.76 26.79 -14.99
CA VAL A 675 -12.36 27.09 -16.36
C VAL A 675 -11.52 28.36 -16.37
N LYS A 676 -10.38 28.30 -17.04
CA LYS A 676 -9.43 29.41 -17.17
C LYS A 676 -9.02 29.62 -18.62
N CYS A 677 -8.67 30.84 -18.95
CA CYS A 677 -8.01 31.12 -20.22
C CYS A 677 -6.58 30.59 -20.20
N SER A 678 -6.12 30.08 -21.35
CA SER A 678 -4.73 29.61 -21.53
C SER A 678 -3.72 30.76 -21.57
N SER A 679 -4.16 32.02 -21.71
CA SER A 679 -3.30 33.15 -22.02
C SER A 679 -3.56 34.42 -21.19
N CYS A 680 -4.77 34.67 -20.74
CA CYS A 680 -5.13 35.87 -19.94
C CYS A 680 -5.72 35.46 -18.58
N ASP A 681 -6.12 36.47 -17.79
CA ASP A 681 -6.65 36.33 -16.44
C ASP A 681 -8.14 35.93 -16.35
N TYR A 682 -8.76 35.60 -17.46
CA TYR A 682 -10.16 35.20 -17.49
C TYR A 682 -10.38 33.85 -16.79
N GLU A 683 -11.29 33.84 -15.84
CA GLU A 683 -11.69 32.67 -15.06
C GLU A 683 -13.21 32.62 -14.92
N GLU A 684 -13.79 31.41 -14.94
CA GLU A 684 -15.20 31.17 -14.60
C GLU A 684 -15.34 29.94 -13.72
N GLU A 685 -16.26 29.95 -12.77
CA GLU A 685 -16.59 28.78 -11.97
C GLU A 685 -17.50 27.83 -12.75
N VAL A 686 -17.19 26.54 -12.71
CA VAL A 686 -18.06 25.52 -13.27
C VAL A 686 -19.16 25.26 -12.25
N GLN A 687 -20.38 25.68 -12.51
CA GLN A 687 -21.56 25.24 -11.74
C GLN A 687 -21.64 23.71 -11.79
N LYS A 688 -21.83 23.09 -10.61
CA LYS A 688 -21.91 21.63 -10.43
C LYS A 688 -23.13 21.05 -11.14
#